data_4d9ba45363b5e4f54061a16567ab0d70
#
_entry.id   4d9ba45363b5e4f54061a16567ab0d70
#
_cell.length_a   1.000
_cell.length_b   1.000
_cell.length_c   1.000
_cell.angle_alpha   90.00
_cell.angle_beta   90.00
_cell.angle_gamma   90.00
#
_symmetry.space_group_name_H-M   'P 1'
#
loop_
_entity.id
_entity.type
_entity.pdbx_description
1 polymer ?
#
loop_
_entity_poly.entity_id
_entity_poly.type
_entity_poly.pdbx_seq_one_letter_code
_entity_poly.pdbx_strand_id
1 'polypeptide(L)'
;MGCPSEPDPDPDPTSRQWECVIAQGEVPDFSQELGCEADYEVLSSAPLDASIPGARSLKTVMDRLDDNAQYFQNSSKYLIHWEFASAHLSAPAHPPVPPLSQFNGTEYFSPDRRFLLGSVTYYEGPDEWTWEIAPYDAMDAAMVTSAFRSVRDNTWIGSRLKFHPTSLTIEDVAADLPDDIPIITTDELFAGIDFQPLNLASAMGQLRFVPEDETDGVGFREIVVLPAVPNDIPIVAGIITQAFQTPLSHINVLSQNRGTPNMGLRGAWDNEELRALEGKWIELVVAVEGWTVREVTQQEADDWWEASRPEPIDVGPMDLSITELTDIEDILDLDAMTLEDALSAAIPAFGGKASHFSGLSYIPEVPNPAAFAVPVYFFSQFMEENGLWDVVDGLLADETFLNDTQVQREQLALLRASIETGTLNADFETALMNKLASDFPDTRMRFRSSTNAEDIGGFTGAGLYTSKSGDPNDPEKPVIDAVRQVWASVYSDRAFAERQYYGIEHRNIGMCLLVHRSFPDEDANGVAITNNIFDTSGLAPAFYVNVQEGEDSVVLPSAGFTTDQFLHYYQQPGSPIVYLGHSNQVPAGDTVLTPDEVQELGAGLDALHNFFRPVYGTGPEFYGMDVEFKFDSSDTGTSTLFIKQARPYAGWSDPEAR
;
A
#
# COMPACT_ATOMS: atom_id res chain seq x y z
N MET A 1 -32.70 -27.21 -68.15
CA MET A 1 -32.81 -26.10 -67.18
C MET A 1 -32.23 -26.64 -65.90
N GLY A 2 -30.97 -26.33 -65.64
CA GLY A 2 -30.30 -26.73 -64.41
C GLY A 2 -30.64 -25.71 -63.30
N CYS A 3 -31.01 -26.20 -62.12
CA CYS A 3 -31.09 -25.37 -60.90
C CYS A 3 -29.68 -24.81 -60.56
N PRO A 4 -29.56 -23.58 -60.14
CA PRO A 4 -28.31 -23.07 -59.59
C PRO A 4 -28.04 -23.79 -58.24
N SER A 5 -26.84 -24.26 -58.08
CA SER A 5 -26.34 -24.77 -56.78
C SER A 5 -26.37 -23.63 -55.77
N GLU A 6 -26.94 -23.89 -54.61
CA GLU A 6 -26.78 -23.02 -53.44
C GLU A 6 -25.31 -22.82 -53.13
N PRO A 7 -24.88 -21.63 -52.72
CA PRO A 7 -23.53 -21.44 -52.24
C PRO A 7 -23.30 -22.30 -51.00
N ASP A 8 -22.12 -22.91 -50.95
CA ASP A 8 -21.64 -23.63 -49.75
C ASP A 8 -21.80 -22.70 -48.54
N PRO A 9 -22.31 -23.22 -47.40
CA PRO A 9 -22.33 -22.45 -46.17
C PRO A 9 -20.90 -22.09 -45.78
N ASP A 10 -20.69 -20.85 -45.33
CA ASP A 10 -19.43 -20.42 -44.76
C ASP A 10 -18.89 -21.49 -43.78
N PRO A 11 -17.61 -21.86 -43.84
CA PRO A 11 -17.09 -22.85 -42.91
C PRO A 11 -17.25 -22.37 -41.49
N ASP A 12 -17.85 -23.23 -40.65
CA ASP A 12 -17.96 -23.04 -39.21
C ASP A 12 -16.56 -22.68 -38.66
N PRO A 13 -16.34 -21.53 -38.00
CA PRO A 13 -15.04 -21.16 -37.44
C PRO A 13 -14.51 -22.18 -36.44
N THR A 14 -15.35 -23.09 -35.91
CA THR A 14 -14.94 -24.22 -35.08
C THR A 14 -14.28 -25.37 -35.86
N SER A 15 -14.18 -25.31 -37.19
CA SER A 15 -13.60 -26.37 -38.05
C SER A 15 -12.15 -26.13 -38.44
N ARG A 16 -11.50 -25.02 -37.98
CA ARG A 16 -10.08 -24.77 -38.31
C ARG A 16 -9.21 -25.80 -37.58
N GLN A 17 -8.42 -26.58 -38.33
CA GLN A 17 -7.35 -27.40 -37.76
C GLN A 17 -6.18 -26.49 -37.42
N TRP A 18 -5.88 -26.37 -36.13
CA TRP A 18 -4.77 -25.58 -35.62
C TRP A 18 -3.48 -26.45 -35.63
N GLU A 19 -2.40 -25.88 -36.13
CA GLU A 19 -1.05 -26.47 -36.09
C GLU A 19 -0.09 -25.40 -35.53
N CYS A 20 0.95 -25.80 -34.79
CA CYS A 20 1.94 -24.89 -34.28
C CYS A 20 2.55 -24.04 -35.41
N VAL A 21 2.63 -22.74 -35.20
CA VAL A 21 3.14 -21.77 -36.18
C VAL A 21 4.62 -21.43 -35.96
N ILE A 22 5.12 -21.61 -34.72
CA ILE A 22 6.52 -21.40 -34.39
C ILE A 22 7.30 -22.71 -34.60
N ALA A 23 8.35 -22.67 -35.39
CA ALA A 23 9.16 -23.86 -35.65
C ALA A 23 9.91 -24.29 -34.37
N GLN A 24 10.05 -25.59 -34.17
CA GLN A 24 10.70 -26.15 -32.99
C GLN A 24 12.14 -25.61 -32.84
N GLY A 25 12.41 -24.97 -31.70
CA GLY A 25 13.71 -24.38 -31.37
C GLY A 25 13.88 -22.92 -31.82
N GLU A 26 12.90 -22.35 -32.49
CA GLU A 26 12.84 -20.91 -32.75
C GLU A 26 12.25 -20.16 -31.56
N VAL A 27 12.73 -18.94 -31.29
CA VAL A 27 12.24 -18.02 -30.27
C VAL A 27 12.04 -16.65 -30.93
N PRO A 28 10.91 -16.45 -31.65
CA PRO A 28 10.64 -15.20 -32.33
C PRO A 28 10.35 -14.05 -31.36
N ASP A 29 10.40 -12.82 -31.88
CA ASP A 29 10.04 -11.62 -31.13
C ASP A 29 8.53 -11.52 -30.92
N PHE A 30 7.74 -12.09 -31.83
CA PHE A 30 6.28 -12.15 -31.77
C PHE A 30 5.73 -13.19 -32.75
N SER A 31 4.45 -13.48 -32.61
CA SER A 31 3.62 -14.15 -33.60
C SER A 31 2.33 -13.39 -33.84
N GLN A 32 1.68 -13.55 -34.98
CA GLN A 32 0.33 -13.02 -35.24
C GLN A 32 -0.76 -14.05 -34.95
N GLU A 33 -0.39 -15.30 -34.79
CA GLU A 33 -1.28 -16.40 -34.43
C GLU A 33 -0.57 -17.33 -33.45
N LEU A 34 -1.36 -18.02 -32.63
CA LEU A 34 -0.91 -19.13 -31.78
C LEU A 34 -1.68 -20.39 -32.18
N GLY A 35 -0.99 -21.35 -32.76
CA GLY A 35 -1.62 -22.56 -33.27
C GLY A 35 -1.66 -23.73 -32.26
N CYS A 36 -0.85 -23.65 -31.21
CA CYS A 36 -0.77 -24.70 -30.18
C CYS A 36 -0.14 -24.17 -28.90
N GLU A 37 -0.19 -24.98 -27.84
CA GLU A 37 0.36 -24.66 -26.53
C GLU A 37 1.87 -24.37 -26.57
N ALA A 38 2.63 -25.08 -27.38
CA ALA A 38 4.07 -24.84 -27.52
C ALA A 38 4.39 -23.44 -28.08
N ASP A 39 3.55 -22.87 -28.94
CA ASP A 39 3.72 -21.48 -29.43
C ASP A 39 3.54 -20.50 -28.26
N TYR A 40 2.55 -20.75 -27.39
CA TYR A 40 2.31 -19.94 -26.20
C TYR A 40 3.46 -20.05 -25.19
N GLU A 41 3.94 -21.27 -24.91
CA GLU A 41 5.05 -21.48 -23.98
C GLU A 41 6.32 -20.74 -24.38
N VAL A 42 6.64 -20.71 -25.69
CA VAL A 42 7.82 -20.00 -26.20
C VAL A 42 7.76 -18.49 -26.03
N LEU A 43 6.55 -17.89 -26.10
CA LEU A 43 6.35 -16.44 -26.06
C LEU A 43 5.92 -15.94 -24.68
N SER A 44 5.42 -16.80 -23.81
CA SER A 44 4.90 -16.41 -22.48
C SER A 44 6.02 -16.25 -21.46
N SER A 45 5.73 -15.51 -20.39
CA SER A 45 6.55 -15.39 -19.19
C SER A 45 5.69 -15.61 -17.94
N ALA A 46 6.32 -15.80 -16.78
CA ALA A 46 5.60 -15.69 -15.52
C ALA A 46 4.98 -14.29 -15.42
N PRO A 47 3.77 -14.14 -14.88
CA PRO A 47 3.20 -12.83 -14.59
C PRO A 47 4.12 -12.03 -13.68
N LEU A 48 4.09 -10.70 -13.79
CA LEU A 48 4.79 -9.81 -12.85
C LEU A 48 4.25 -9.97 -11.41
N ASP A 49 2.99 -10.36 -11.29
CA ASP A 49 2.36 -10.75 -10.03
C ASP A 49 2.33 -12.28 -9.92
N ALA A 50 3.22 -12.83 -9.10
CA ALA A 50 3.37 -14.27 -8.87
C ALA A 50 2.40 -14.83 -7.80
N SER A 51 1.37 -14.09 -7.40
CA SER A 51 0.43 -14.50 -6.32
C SER A 51 -0.40 -15.74 -6.65
N ILE A 52 -0.33 -16.22 -7.90
CA ILE A 52 -1.01 -17.43 -8.35
C ILE A 52 0.03 -18.40 -8.89
N PRO A 53 0.29 -19.53 -8.19
CA PRO A 53 1.20 -20.56 -8.67
C PRO A 53 0.80 -21.09 -10.03
N GLY A 54 1.77 -21.26 -10.92
CA GLY A 54 1.55 -21.83 -12.25
C GLY A 54 0.91 -20.88 -13.26
N ALA A 55 0.68 -19.61 -12.90
CA ALA A 55 0.20 -18.64 -13.88
C ALA A 55 1.32 -18.21 -14.84
N ARG A 56 1.01 -18.22 -16.13
CA ARG A 56 1.88 -17.74 -17.21
C ARG A 56 1.11 -16.73 -18.05
N SER A 57 1.78 -15.68 -18.50
CA SER A 57 1.12 -14.60 -19.23
C SER A 57 1.86 -14.28 -20.53
N LEU A 58 1.10 -13.95 -21.55
CA LEU A 58 1.54 -13.56 -22.88
C LEU A 58 0.85 -12.25 -23.27
N LYS A 59 1.64 -11.19 -23.42
CA LYS A 59 1.10 -9.87 -23.79
C LYS A 59 0.61 -9.83 -25.23
N THR A 60 -0.51 -9.13 -25.44
CA THR A 60 -1.18 -9.00 -26.72
C THR A 60 -1.31 -7.54 -27.15
N VAL A 61 -1.13 -7.28 -28.42
CA VAL A 61 -1.30 -5.96 -29.03
C VAL A 61 -2.17 -6.10 -30.28
N MET A 62 -3.28 -5.37 -30.36
CA MET A 62 -4.06 -5.21 -31.59
C MET A 62 -3.84 -3.80 -32.15
N ASP A 63 -3.28 -3.69 -33.38
CA ASP A 63 -3.02 -2.40 -34.02
C ASP A 63 -4.21 -1.98 -34.87
N ARG A 64 -4.98 -0.99 -34.41
CA ARG A 64 -6.18 -0.47 -35.09
C ARG A 64 -5.85 0.26 -36.40
N LEU A 65 -4.62 0.67 -36.62
CA LEU A 65 -4.18 1.32 -37.86
C LEU A 65 -3.65 0.33 -38.91
N ASP A 66 -3.41 -0.93 -38.52
CA ASP A 66 -2.97 -2.00 -39.42
C ASP A 66 -4.07 -3.08 -39.54
N ASP A 67 -5.25 -2.68 -40.03
CA ASP A 67 -6.43 -3.54 -40.22
C ASP A 67 -6.78 -4.41 -38.99
N ASN A 68 -6.56 -3.90 -37.80
CA ASN A 68 -6.70 -4.60 -36.50
C ASN A 68 -5.77 -5.84 -36.41
N ALA A 69 -4.57 -5.77 -36.96
CA ALA A 69 -3.61 -6.87 -36.89
C ALA A 69 -3.31 -7.24 -35.43
N GLN A 70 -3.40 -8.56 -35.14
CA GLN A 70 -3.13 -9.11 -33.82
C GLN A 70 -1.65 -9.49 -33.71
N TYR A 71 -1.06 -9.14 -32.56
CA TYR A 71 0.31 -9.51 -32.22
C TYR A 71 0.35 -10.16 -30.84
N PHE A 72 1.07 -11.27 -30.73
CA PHE A 72 1.41 -11.97 -29.51
C PHE A 72 2.91 -11.75 -29.28
N GLN A 73 3.28 -10.83 -28.38
CA GLN A 73 4.68 -10.45 -28.17
C GLN A 73 5.40 -11.46 -27.27
N ASN A 74 6.69 -11.64 -27.50
CA ASN A 74 7.54 -12.42 -26.62
C ASN A 74 7.68 -11.68 -25.27
N SER A 75 6.90 -12.11 -24.28
CA SER A 75 6.79 -11.44 -22.98
C SER A 75 8.00 -11.67 -22.07
N SER A 76 8.87 -12.64 -22.39
CA SER A 76 10.17 -12.80 -21.74
C SER A 76 11.22 -11.81 -22.27
N LYS A 77 11.05 -11.33 -23.51
CA LYS A 77 11.96 -10.39 -24.16
C LYS A 77 11.50 -8.95 -24.04
N TYR A 78 10.22 -8.70 -24.15
CA TYR A 78 9.59 -7.39 -24.05
C TYR A 78 8.71 -7.37 -22.81
N LEU A 79 9.20 -6.77 -21.75
CA LEU A 79 8.52 -6.78 -20.44
C LEU A 79 7.27 -5.89 -20.43
N ILE A 80 7.23 -4.85 -21.28
CA ILE A 80 6.09 -3.95 -21.44
C ILE A 80 5.68 -3.83 -22.91
N HIS A 81 4.41 -3.46 -23.14
CA HIS A 81 3.86 -3.31 -24.50
C HIS A 81 4.61 -2.27 -25.33
N TRP A 82 5.07 -1.18 -24.70
CA TRP A 82 5.81 -0.12 -25.37
C TRP A 82 7.12 -0.60 -26.01
N GLU A 83 7.88 -1.45 -25.34
CA GLU A 83 9.14 -1.99 -25.86
C GLU A 83 8.92 -2.74 -27.19
N PHE A 84 7.89 -3.60 -27.20
CA PHE A 84 7.50 -4.33 -28.41
C PHE A 84 6.98 -3.39 -29.50
N ALA A 85 6.02 -2.52 -29.16
CA ALA A 85 5.40 -1.62 -30.13
C ALA A 85 6.44 -0.67 -30.76
N SER A 86 7.35 -0.09 -29.96
CA SER A 86 8.39 0.82 -30.46
C SER A 86 9.40 0.10 -31.35
N ALA A 87 9.74 -1.17 -31.04
CA ALA A 87 10.69 -1.96 -31.83
C ALA A 87 10.12 -2.44 -33.17
N HIS A 88 8.83 -2.81 -33.23
CA HIS A 88 8.24 -3.52 -34.36
C HIS A 88 7.12 -2.80 -35.08
N LEU A 89 6.39 -1.86 -34.43
CA LEU A 89 5.20 -1.23 -35.00
C LEU A 89 5.41 0.23 -35.42
N SER A 90 6.65 0.73 -35.40
CA SER A 90 7.04 2.06 -35.90
C SER A 90 7.35 2.02 -37.41
N ALA A 91 6.42 1.52 -38.24
CA ALA A 91 6.62 1.44 -39.68
C ALA A 91 6.42 2.81 -40.38
N PRO A 92 7.09 3.06 -41.55
CA PRO A 92 6.96 4.35 -42.23
C PRO A 92 5.55 4.70 -42.73
N ALA A 93 4.65 3.72 -42.80
CA ALA A 93 3.26 3.89 -43.25
C ALA A 93 2.31 4.33 -42.14
N HIS A 94 2.72 4.23 -40.87
CA HIS A 94 1.89 4.56 -39.70
C HIS A 94 2.56 5.66 -38.87
N PRO A 95 1.79 6.40 -38.05
CA PRO A 95 2.39 7.32 -37.07
C PRO A 95 3.44 6.58 -36.21
N PRO A 96 4.55 7.22 -35.86
CA PRO A 96 5.53 6.59 -34.98
C PRO A 96 4.87 6.28 -33.62
N VAL A 97 5.32 5.18 -32.99
CA VAL A 97 4.89 4.86 -31.62
C VAL A 97 5.33 6.02 -30.71
N PRO A 98 4.45 6.54 -29.84
CA PRO A 98 4.79 7.62 -28.94
C PRO A 98 5.99 7.27 -28.04
N PRO A 99 6.76 8.26 -27.58
CA PRO A 99 7.78 8.03 -26.56
C PRO A 99 7.14 7.39 -25.31
N LEU A 100 7.91 6.63 -24.53
CA LEU A 100 7.43 5.94 -23.33
C LEU A 100 6.67 6.88 -22.39
N SER A 101 7.18 8.11 -22.17
CA SER A 101 6.54 9.12 -21.32
C SER A 101 5.14 9.59 -21.77
N GLN A 102 4.73 9.26 -23.00
CA GLN A 102 3.42 9.60 -23.54
C GLN A 102 2.57 8.35 -23.85
N PHE A 103 3.19 7.18 -23.92
CA PHE A 103 2.56 5.94 -24.38
C PHE A 103 1.34 5.57 -23.54
N ASN A 104 1.43 5.66 -22.22
CA ASN A 104 0.30 5.33 -21.34
C ASN A 104 -0.87 6.29 -21.58
N GLY A 105 -0.61 7.59 -21.65
CA GLY A 105 -1.66 8.60 -21.93
C GLY A 105 -2.36 8.38 -23.25
N THR A 106 -1.64 7.93 -24.29
CA THR A 106 -2.23 7.73 -25.63
C THR A 106 -2.81 6.32 -25.83
N GLU A 107 -2.25 5.28 -25.19
CA GLU A 107 -2.58 3.89 -25.54
C GLU A 107 -3.35 3.14 -24.42
N TYR A 108 -3.34 3.63 -23.17
CA TYR A 108 -4.18 3.06 -22.09
C TYR A 108 -5.37 3.95 -21.74
N PHE A 109 -5.28 5.29 -21.91
CA PHE A 109 -6.30 6.20 -21.43
C PHE A 109 -7.08 6.94 -22.52
N SER A 110 -6.53 7.05 -23.74
CA SER A 110 -7.21 7.73 -24.83
C SER A 110 -8.31 6.86 -25.45
N PRO A 111 -9.50 7.40 -25.72
CA PRO A 111 -10.51 6.72 -26.52
C PRO A 111 -10.09 6.56 -27.99
N ASP A 112 -9.18 7.43 -28.48
CA ASP A 112 -8.66 7.40 -29.85
C ASP A 112 -7.33 6.65 -29.97
N ARG A 113 -7.02 5.78 -28.99
CA ARG A 113 -5.79 5.00 -28.96
C ARG A 113 -5.56 4.18 -30.23
N ARG A 114 -4.30 4.01 -30.59
CA ARG A 114 -3.90 3.15 -31.72
C ARG A 114 -3.96 1.68 -31.35
N PHE A 115 -3.49 1.33 -30.16
CA PHE A 115 -3.34 -0.06 -29.72
C PHE A 115 -4.43 -0.44 -28.74
N LEU A 116 -4.98 -1.65 -28.86
CA LEU A 116 -5.71 -2.31 -27.80
C LEU A 116 -4.77 -3.36 -27.18
N LEU A 117 -4.47 -3.16 -25.91
CA LEU A 117 -3.43 -3.85 -25.17
C LEU A 117 -4.04 -4.82 -24.16
N GLY A 118 -3.44 -6.01 -24.00
CA GLY A 118 -3.93 -6.97 -23.03
C GLY A 118 -2.94 -8.12 -22.85
N SER A 119 -3.38 -9.15 -22.15
CA SER A 119 -2.59 -10.36 -21.91
C SER A 119 -3.47 -11.60 -21.97
N VAL A 120 -2.97 -12.66 -22.58
CA VAL A 120 -3.53 -14.01 -22.44
C VAL A 120 -2.82 -14.67 -21.27
N THR A 121 -3.54 -15.03 -20.24
CA THR A 121 -3.00 -15.70 -19.05
C THR A 121 -3.58 -17.11 -18.93
N TYR A 122 -2.72 -18.08 -18.72
CA TYR A 122 -3.09 -19.44 -18.37
C TYR A 122 -2.86 -19.68 -16.89
N TYR A 123 -3.88 -20.10 -16.21
CA TYR A 123 -3.88 -20.46 -14.79
C TYR A 123 -3.89 -21.98 -14.68
N GLU A 124 -2.73 -22.57 -14.38
CA GLU A 124 -2.56 -24.04 -14.36
C GLU A 124 -3.45 -24.71 -13.31
N GLY A 125 -3.57 -24.12 -12.11
CA GLY A 125 -4.37 -24.68 -11.02
C GLY A 125 -5.84 -24.91 -11.40
N PRO A 126 -6.58 -23.90 -11.86
CA PRO A 126 -7.97 -24.06 -12.31
C PRO A 126 -8.10 -24.57 -13.75
N ASP A 127 -7.03 -24.75 -14.51
CA ASP A 127 -7.02 -25.07 -15.97
C ASP A 127 -7.84 -24.06 -16.79
N GLU A 128 -7.64 -22.74 -16.54
CA GLU A 128 -8.40 -21.67 -17.16
C GLU A 128 -7.50 -20.76 -18.01
N TRP A 129 -8.05 -20.36 -19.17
CA TRP A 129 -7.45 -19.41 -20.09
C TRP A 129 -8.22 -18.10 -20.01
N THR A 130 -7.52 -17.02 -19.69
CA THR A 130 -8.13 -15.68 -19.64
C THR A 130 -7.48 -14.74 -20.64
N TRP A 131 -8.23 -13.72 -21.03
CA TRP A 131 -7.69 -12.48 -21.57
C TRP A 131 -8.02 -11.35 -20.63
N GLU A 132 -7.01 -10.54 -20.32
CA GLU A 132 -7.03 -9.52 -19.29
C GLU A 132 -6.50 -8.22 -19.85
N ILE A 133 -7.00 -7.09 -19.35
CA ILE A 133 -6.46 -5.76 -19.60
C ILE A 133 -5.88 -5.20 -18.30
N ALA A 134 -5.01 -4.20 -18.41
CA ALA A 134 -4.43 -3.58 -17.23
C ALA A 134 -5.53 -2.99 -16.32
N PRO A 135 -5.43 -3.07 -14.98
CA PRO A 135 -6.48 -2.61 -14.06
C PRO A 135 -6.88 -1.14 -14.25
N TYR A 136 -5.98 -0.36 -14.80
CA TYR A 136 -6.14 1.08 -15.08
C TYR A 136 -6.47 1.39 -16.55
N ASP A 137 -6.70 0.37 -17.40
CA ASP A 137 -7.03 0.59 -18.82
C ASP A 137 -8.44 1.18 -18.97
N ALA A 138 -8.58 2.23 -19.76
CA ALA A 138 -9.86 2.91 -20.03
C ALA A 138 -10.53 2.41 -21.31
N MET A 139 -10.36 1.14 -21.71
CA MET A 139 -11.11 0.54 -22.79
C MET A 139 -12.60 0.50 -22.47
N ASP A 140 -13.42 0.92 -23.41
CA ASP A 140 -14.86 0.69 -23.35
C ASP A 140 -15.23 -0.75 -23.77
N ALA A 141 -16.48 -1.14 -23.56
CA ALA A 141 -17.00 -2.47 -23.91
C ALA A 141 -16.84 -2.82 -25.40
N ALA A 142 -16.87 -1.83 -26.31
CA ALA A 142 -16.67 -2.05 -27.73
C ALA A 142 -15.21 -2.38 -28.07
N MET A 143 -14.26 -1.68 -27.42
CA MET A 143 -12.83 -1.93 -27.55
C MET A 143 -12.45 -3.31 -26.99
N VAL A 144 -12.93 -3.63 -25.77
CA VAL A 144 -12.74 -4.95 -25.14
C VAL A 144 -13.31 -6.04 -26.03
N THR A 145 -14.52 -5.87 -26.55
CA THR A 145 -15.16 -6.82 -27.47
C THR A 145 -14.32 -7.08 -28.72
N SER A 146 -13.80 -6.00 -29.33
CA SER A 146 -12.97 -6.09 -30.54
C SER A 146 -11.66 -6.83 -30.27
N ALA A 147 -10.94 -6.45 -29.20
CA ALA A 147 -9.67 -7.05 -28.85
C ALA A 147 -9.83 -8.51 -28.41
N PHE A 148 -10.80 -8.82 -27.56
CA PHE A 148 -11.08 -10.19 -27.12
C PHE A 148 -11.37 -11.12 -28.30
N ARG A 149 -12.24 -10.72 -29.22
CA ARG A 149 -12.56 -11.50 -30.42
C ARG A 149 -11.34 -11.70 -31.31
N SER A 150 -10.52 -10.65 -31.49
CA SER A 150 -9.28 -10.75 -32.25
C SER A 150 -8.33 -11.78 -31.64
N VAL A 151 -8.12 -11.76 -30.32
CA VAL A 151 -7.30 -12.76 -29.63
C VAL A 151 -7.90 -14.15 -29.77
N ARG A 152 -9.21 -14.31 -29.49
CA ARG A 152 -9.91 -15.60 -29.61
C ARG A 152 -9.78 -16.22 -31.01
N ASP A 153 -9.93 -15.41 -32.05
CA ASP A 153 -9.95 -15.89 -33.44
C ASP A 153 -8.55 -16.17 -33.99
N ASN A 154 -7.48 -15.70 -33.33
CA ASN A 154 -6.08 -15.93 -33.68
C ASN A 154 -5.36 -16.90 -32.71
N THR A 155 -6.10 -17.65 -31.87
CA THR A 155 -5.52 -18.67 -30.99
C THR A 155 -6.27 -20.00 -31.08
N TRP A 156 -5.54 -21.11 -30.89
CA TRP A 156 -6.14 -22.45 -30.77
C TRP A 156 -7.04 -22.60 -29.51
N ILE A 157 -6.91 -21.67 -28.57
CA ILE A 157 -7.68 -21.65 -27.32
C ILE A 157 -9.18 -21.55 -27.62
N GLY A 158 -9.55 -20.69 -28.57
CA GLY A 158 -10.91 -20.58 -29.08
C GLY A 158 -11.93 -20.27 -27.99
N SER A 159 -12.95 -21.12 -27.88
CA SER A 159 -14.05 -20.94 -26.92
C SER A 159 -13.66 -21.20 -25.43
N ARG A 160 -12.46 -21.67 -25.15
CA ARG A 160 -11.94 -21.78 -23.77
C ARG A 160 -11.48 -20.44 -23.21
N LEU A 161 -11.20 -19.43 -24.09
CA LEU A 161 -10.77 -18.10 -23.66
C LEU A 161 -11.94 -17.39 -22.97
N LYS A 162 -11.70 -16.84 -21.78
CA LYS A 162 -12.65 -16.05 -20.99
C LYS A 162 -12.08 -14.65 -20.74
N PHE A 163 -12.93 -13.65 -20.63
CA PHE A 163 -12.52 -12.33 -20.16
C PHE A 163 -12.47 -12.33 -18.63
N HIS A 164 -11.36 -11.89 -18.05
CA HIS A 164 -11.19 -11.72 -16.62
C HIS A 164 -11.04 -10.24 -16.30
N PRO A 165 -12.04 -9.60 -15.66
CA PRO A 165 -11.94 -8.22 -15.20
C PRO A 165 -10.97 -8.12 -14.01
N THR A 166 -9.99 -7.22 -14.13
CA THR A 166 -8.88 -7.08 -13.18
C THR A 166 -9.06 -5.95 -12.15
N SER A 167 -10.16 -5.19 -12.25
CA SER A 167 -10.53 -4.12 -11.31
C SER A 167 -12.04 -3.87 -11.34
N LEU A 168 -12.56 -3.15 -10.34
CA LEU A 168 -13.98 -2.76 -10.29
C LEU A 168 -14.42 -1.97 -11.53
N THR A 169 -13.57 -1.06 -12.03
CA THR A 169 -13.86 -0.31 -13.27
C THR A 169 -13.98 -1.25 -14.48
N ILE A 170 -13.16 -2.30 -14.54
CA ILE A 170 -13.23 -3.29 -15.61
C ILE A 170 -14.41 -4.24 -15.42
N GLU A 171 -14.85 -4.50 -14.19
CA GLU A 171 -16.09 -5.24 -13.90
C GLU A 171 -17.33 -4.49 -14.43
N ASP A 172 -17.38 -3.16 -14.29
CA ASP A 172 -18.43 -2.33 -14.86
C ASP A 172 -18.45 -2.42 -16.39
N VAL A 173 -17.27 -2.38 -17.03
CA VAL A 173 -17.15 -2.58 -18.49
C VAL A 173 -17.58 -4.01 -18.88
N ALA A 174 -17.24 -5.00 -18.05
CA ALA A 174 -17.60 -6.40 -18.30
C ALA A 174 -19.12 -6.63 -18.29
N ALA A 175 -19.86 -5.86 -17.49
CA ALA A 175 -21.34 -5.94 -17.45
C ALA A 175 -22.02 -5.54 -18.78
N ASP A 176 -21.35 -4.75 -19.61
CA ASP A 176 -21.84 -4.29 -20.91
C ASP A 176 -21.32 -5.12 -22.10
N LEU A 177 -20.57 -6.21 -21.84
CA LEU A 177 -20.03 -7.07 -22.90
C LEU A 177 -21.14 -7.96 -23.52
N PRO A 178 -21.01 -8.29 -24.82
CA PRO A 178 -21.93 -9.22 -25.49
C PRO A 178 -21.89 -10.63 -24.89
N ASP A 179 -23.02 -11.34 -24.96
CA ASP A 179 -23.21 -12.71 -24.44
C ASP A 179 -22.21 -13.75 -25.02
N ASP A 180 -21.57 -13.48 -26.16
CA ASP A 180 -20.58 -14.38 -26.77
C ASP A 180 -19.17 -14.25 -26.16
N ILE A 181 -18.99 -13.34 -25.23
CA ILE A 181 -17.75 -13.19 -24.44
C ILE A 181 -17.98 -13.79 -23.06
N PRO A 182 -17.45 -15.00 -22.80
CA PRO A 182 -17.54 -15.58 -21.48
C PRO A 182 -16.67 -14.80 -20.50
N ILE A 183 -17.23 -14.49 -19.34
CA ILE A 183 -16.54 -13.81 -18.23
C ILE A 183 -16.21 -14.85 -17.17
N ILE A 184 -15.08 -14.68 -16.51
CA ILE A 184 -14.72 -15.39 -15.28
C ILE A 184 -14.33 -14.35 -14.23
N THR A 185 -14.98 -14.37 -13.09
CA THR A 185 -14.63 -13.48 -11.97
C THR A 185 -13.39 -13.99 -11.22
N THR A 186 -12.75 -13.11 -10.47
CA THR A 186 -11.63 -13.48 -9.59
C THR A 186 -12.03 -14.60 -8.63
N ASP A 187 -13.22 -14.52 -8.04
CA ASP A 187 -13.73 -15.53 -7.12
C ASP A 187 -13.94 -16.90 -7.80
N GLU A 188 -14.43 -16.91 -9.03
CA GLU A 188 -14.62 -18.15 -9.81
C GLU A 188 -13.28 -18.74 -10.23
N LEU A 189 -12.33 -17.89 -10.66
CA LEU A 189 -10.99 -18.29 -11.05
C LEU A 189 -10.24 -18.98 -9.90
N PHE A 190 -10.42 -18.46 -8.67
CA PHE A 190 -9.82 -19.03 -7.47
C PHE A 190 -10.67 -20.07 -6.74
N ALA A 191 -11.89 -20.38 -7.23
CA ALA A 191 -12.81 -21.29 -6.55
C ALA A 191 -12.25 -22.72 -6.33
N GLY A 192 -11.34 -23.17 -7.19
CA GLY A 192 -10.68 -24.48 -7.10
C GLY A 192 -9.30 -24.48 -6.42
N ILE A 193 -8.83 -23.34 -5.94
CA ILE A 193 -7.51 -23.19 -5.31
C ILE A 193 -7.69 -23.17 -3.79
N ASP A 194 -7.05 -24.11 -3.10
CA ASP A 194 -7.07 -24.19 -1.63
C ASP A 194 -5.88 -23.45 -1.00
N PHE A 195 -4.85 -23.13 -1.77
CA PHE A 195 -3.61 -22.52 -1.31
C PHE A 195 -3.19 -21.34 -2.20
N GLN A 196 -2.86 -20.23 -1.59
CA GLN A 196 -2.36 -19.02 -2.23
C GLN A 196 -1.04 -18.61 -1.57
N PRO A 197 0.13 -18.78 -2.23
CA PRO A 197 1.39 -18.21 -1.75
C PRO A 197 1.40 -16.70 -2.00
N LEU A 198 1.74 -15.93 -0.98
CA LEU A 198 1.76 -14.46 -1.06
C LEU A 198 3.15 -13.90 -0.82
N ASN A 199 3.85 -14.39 0.20
CA ASN A 199 5.26 -14.13 0.40
C ASN A 199 6.03 -15.43 0.65
N LEU A 200 6.96 -15.73 -0.25
CA LEU A 200 7.75 -16.97 -0.23
C LEU A 200 8.89 -16.81 0.76
N ALA A 201 8.77 -17.44 1.90
CA ALA A 201 9.74 -17.36 2.97
C ALA A 201 9.61 -18.55 3.94
N SER A 202 10.52 -18.65 4.90
CA SER A 202 10.43 -19.56 6.02
C SER A 202 10.64 -18.84 7.34
N ALA A 203 9.93 -19.27 8.38
CA ALA A 203 10.10 -18.73 9.71
C ALA A 203 9.81 -19.77 10.80
N MET A 204 10.36 -19.53 12.00
CA MET A 204 10.05 -20.32 13.18
C MET A 204 9.35 -19.46 14.23
N GLY A 205 8.25 -19.96 14.78
CA GLY A 205 7.46 -19.25 15.77
C GLY A 205 6.44 -20.16 16.47
N GLN A 206 5.77 -19.64 17.47
CA GLN A 206 4.71 -20.34 18.17
C GLN A 206 3.41 -20.24 17.37
N LEU A 207 2.79 -21.35 17.03
CA LEU A 207 1.53 -21.33 16.26
C LEU A 207 0.36 -20.89 17.14
N ARG A 208 -0.36 -19.87 16.67
CA ARG A 208 -1.53 -19.34 17.38
C ARG A 208 -2.69 -19.11 16.43
N PHE A 209 -3.89 -19.55 16.84
CA PHE A 209 -5.13 -19.20 16.19
C PHE A 209 -5.69 -17.93 16.82
N VAL A 210 -5.88 -16.89 16.01
CA VAL A 210 -6.22 -15.55 16.47
C VAL A 210 -7.59 -15.15 15.91
N PRO A 211 -8.61 -14.96 16.77
CA PRO A 211 -9.90 -14.42 16.36
C PRO A 211 -9.75 -13.02 15.73
N GLU A 212 -10.72 -12.63 14.94
CA GLU A 212 -10.69 -11.40 14.16
C GLU A 212 -10.56 -10.13 15.03
N ASP A 213 -11.12 -10.16 16.23
CA ASP A 213 -11.09 -9.06 17.21
C ASP A 213 -9.88 -9.08 18.17
N GLU A 214 -8.96 -10.04 18.02
CA GLU A 214 -7.78 -10.19 18.90
C GLU A 214 -6.43 -9.96 18.18
N THR A 215 -6.44 -9.45 16.97
CA THR A 215 -5.23 -9.29 16.14
C THR A 215 -4.17 -8.36 16.74
N ASP A 216 -4.56 -7.38 17.55
CA ASP A 216 -3.61 -6.48 18.23
C ASP A 216 -2.75 -7.16 19.32
N GLY A 217 -3.11 -8.37 19.71
CA GLY A 217 -2.47 -9.10 20.81
C GLY A 217 -1.44 -10.13 20.37
N VAL A 218 -0.91 -10.04 19.15
CA VAL A 218 0.08 -11.00 18.62
C VAL A 218 1.49 -10.42 18.69
N GLY A 219 2.50 -11.30 18.71
CA GLY A 219 3.90 -10.94 18.82
C GLY A 219 4.75 -11.48 17.67
N PHE A 220 5.94 -10.89 17.50
CA PHE A 220 6.88 -11.23 16.42
C PHE A 220 7.48 -12.66 16.48
N ARG A 221 7.23 -13.38 17.57
CA ARG A 221 7.60 -14.79 17.74
C ARG A 221 6.44 -15.75 17.44
N GLU A 222 5.28 -15.23 16.98
CA GLU A 222 4.08 -16.02 16.71
C GLU A 222 3.84 -16.18 15.21
N ILE A 223 3.47 -17.39 14.80
CA ILE A 223 2.90 -17.66 13.47
C ILE A 223 1.39 -17.73 13.65
N VAL A 224 0.66 -16.85 12.97
CA VAL A 224 -0.76 -16.66 13.22
C VAL A 224 -1.63 -17.30 12.16
N VAL A 225 -2.71 -17.97 12.59
CA VAL A 225 -3.80 -18.43 11.73
C VAL A 225 -5.00 -17.52 11.95
N LEU A 226 -5.50 -16.91 10.88
CA LEU A 226 -6.57 -15.90 10.90
C LEU A 226 -7.79 -16.35 10.10
N PRO A 227 -9.02 -16.17 10.60
CA PRO A 227 -10.23 -16.55 9.87
C PRO A 227 -10.53 -15.63 8.68
N ALA A 228 -10.10 -14.39 8.74
CA ALA A 228 -10.26 -13.37 7.71
C ALA A 228 -8.93 -12.63 7.47
N VAL A 229 -8.89 -11.78 6.46
CA VAL A 229 -7.75 -10.88 6.19
C VAL A 229 -7.96 -9.60 7.00
N PRO A 230 -7.19 -9.35 8.07
CA PRO A 230 -7.32 -8.11 8.80
C PRO A 230 -6.73 -6.94 7.97
N ASN A 231 -7.23 -5.74 8.20
CA ASN A 231 -6.72 -4.55 7.53
C ASN A 231 -5.29 -4.19 7.96
N ASP A 232 -4.90 -4.59 9.18
CA ASP A 232 -3.56 -4.37 9.73
C ASP A 232 -3.23 -5.47 10.75
N ILE A 233 -1.93 -5.73 10.94
CA ILE A 233 -1.43 -6.69 11.93
C ILE A 233 -0.06 -6.25 12.48
N PRO A 234 0.23 -6.42 13.77
CA PRO A 234 1.57 -6.28 14.33
C PRO A 234 2.60 -7.18 13.62
N ILE A 235 3.88 -6.98 13.92
CA ILE A 235 4.92 -7.89 13.41
C ILE A 235 4.68 -9.29 13.98
N VAL A 236 4.63 -10.28 13.08
CA VAL A 236 4.50 -11.70 13.38
C VAL A 236 5.54 -12.50 12.59
N ALA A 237 5.87 -13.70 13.07
CA ALA A 237 6.81 -14.58 12.39
C ALA A 237 6.24 -15.17 11.09
N GLY A 238 4.92 -15.36 11.00
CA GLY A 238 4.28 -15.91 9.81
C GLY A 238 2.77 -15.67 9.81
N ILE A 239 2.16 -15.62 8.62
CA ILE A 239 0.74 -15.32 8.42
C ILE A 239 0.08 -16.42 7.60
N ILE A 240 -0.99 -16.99 8.12
CA ILE A 240 -1.87 -17.94 7.44
C ILE A 240 -3.28 -17.39 7.52
N THR A 241 -3.89 -16.97 6.41
CA THR A 241 -5.29 -16.51 6.38
C THR A 241 -6.20 -17.55 5.77
N GLN A 242 -7.39 -17.76 6.32
CA GLN A 242 -8.38 -18.64 5.71
C GLN A 242 -8.98 -18.04 4.44
N ALA A 243 -9.20 -16.73 4.43
CA ALA A 243 -9.59 -15.99 3.24
C ALA A 243 -8.36 -15.71 2.36
N PHE A 244 -8.52 -15.70 1.05
CA PHE A 244 -7.49 -15.28 0.13
C PHE A 244 -7.30 -13.77 0.20
N GLN A 245 -6.07 -13.33 0.01
CA GLN A 245 -5.70 -11.93 0.04
C GLN A 245 -5.54 -11.40 -1.38
N THR A 246 -5.86 -10.13 -1.59
CA THR A 246 -5.45 -9.46 -2.81
C THR A 246 -3.94 -9.17 -2.76
N PRO A 247 -3.23 -9.22 -3.89
CA PRO A 247 -1.78 -8.97 -3.94
C PRO A 247 -1.36 -7.62 -3.33
N LEU A 248 -2.24 -6.63 -3.42
CA LEU A 248 -2.02 -5.28 -2.89
C LEU A 248 -2.68 -5.06 -1.51
N SER A 249 -3.15 -6.10 -0.84
CA SER A 249 -3.62 -5.97 0.53
C SER A 249 -2.50 -5.43 1.42
N HIS A 250 -2.85 -4.55 2.35
CA HIS A 250 -1.86 -3.95 3.26
C HIS A 250 -1.01 -5.00 3.99
N ILE A 251 -1.64 -6.08 4.42
CA ILE A 251 -0.96 -7.23 5.05
C ILE A 251 0.06 -7.89 4.13
N ASN A 252 -0.28 -8.08 2.84
CA ASN A 252 0.67 -8.69 1.91
C ASN A 252 1.88 -7.78 1.69
N VAL A 253 1.65 -6.49 1.48
CA VAL A 253 2.74 -5.50 1.36
C VAL A 253 3.61 -5.49 2.62
N LEU A 254 3.01 -5.50 3.81
CA LEU A 254 3.76 -5.57 5.06
C LEU A 254 4.58 -6.86 5.18
N SER A 255 4.02 -8.01 4.80
CA SER A 255 4.72 -9.29 4.86
C SER A 255 5.90 -9.36 3.90
N GLN A 256 5.75 -8.82 2.70
CA GLN A 256 6.84 -8.72 1.73
C GLN A 256 7.98 -7.83 2.23
N ASN A 257 7.66 -6.64 2.73
CA ASN A 257 8.64 -5.70 3.28
C ASN A 257 9.42 -6.26 4.49
N ARG A 258 8.81 -7.16 5.24
CA ARG A 258 9.40 -7.77 6.45
C ARG A 258 10.03 -9.14 6.19
N GLY A 259 9.88 -9.71 4.99
CA GLY A 259 10.29 -11.08 4.69
C GLY A 259 9.49 -12.14 5.46
N THR A 260 8.29 -11.82 5.93
CA THR A 260 7.42 -12.71 6.71
C THR A 260 6.70 -13.68 5.77
N PRO A 261 6.79 -15.02 5.95
CA PRO A 261 6.02 -15.97 5.16
C PRO A 261 4.53 -15.67 5.30
N ASN A 262 3.83 -15.53 4.17
CA ASN A 262 2.42 -15.20 4.12
C ASN A 262 1.70 -16.06 3.09
N MET A 263 0.58 -16.66 3.48
CA MET A 263 -0.25 -17.48 2.60
C MET A 263 -1.72 -17.40 2.93
N GLY A 264 -2.56 -17.54 1.90
CA GLY A 264 -3.97 -17.90 2.01
C GLY A 264 -4.12 -19.44 1.97
N LEU A 265 -4.90 -20.00 2.87
CA LEU A 265 -5.20 -21.44 2.91
C LEU A 265 -6.68 -21.65 3.25
N ARG A 266 -7.47 -22.09 2.29
CA ARG A 266 -8.90 -22.39 2.52
C ARG A 266 -9.05 -23.47 3.59
N GLY A 267 -9.96 -23.22 4.54
CA GLY A 267 -10.16 -24.13 5.67
C GLY A 267 -9.02 -24.15 6.70
N ALA A 268 -8.10 -23.17 6.68
CA ALA A 268 -7.00 -23.08 7.63
C ALA A 268 -7.47 -23.10 9.08
N TRP A 269 -8.59 -22.45 9.39
CA TRP A 269 -9.14 -22.35 10.74
C TRP A 269 -9.55 -23.71 11.34
N ASP A 270 -10.02 -24.63 10.49
CA ASP A 270 -10.46 -25.98 10.89
C ASP A 270 -9.47 -27.07 10.45
N ASN A 271 -8.29 -26.70 9.96
CA ASN A 271 -7.27 -27.63 9.49
C ASN A 271 -6.73 -28.47 10.65
N GLU A 272 -6.90 -29.79 10.59
CA GLU A 272 -6.55 -30.72 11.67
C GLU A 272 -5.05 -30.73 11.98
N GLU A 273 -4.18 -30.58 10.95
CA GLU A 273 -2.73 -30.54 11.11
C GLU A 273 -2.29 -29.28 11.87
N LEU A 274 -2.79 -28.12 11.47
CA LEU A 274 -2.52 -26.85 12.14
C LEU A 274 -3.09 -26.84 13.56
N ARG A 275 -4.31 -27.33 13.79
CA ARG A 275 -4.91 -27.41 15.13
C ARG A 275 -4.12 -28.32 16.07
N ALA A 276 -3.52 -29.41 15.57
CA ALA A 276 -2.68 -30.30 16.40
C ALA A 276 -1.37 -29.65 16.86
N LEU A 277 -0.98 -28.56 16.21
CA LEU A 277 0.24 -27.79 16.48
C LEU A 277 -0.04 -26.46 17.22
N GLU A 278 -1.28 -26.14 17.54
CA GLU A 278 -1.63 -24.93 18.29
C GLU A 278 -0.88 -24.84 19.62
N GLY A 279 -0.26 -23.69 19.88
CA GLY A 279 0.57 -23.42 21.06
C GLY A 279 1.97 -24.03 21.02
N LYS A 280 2.34 -24.77 19.96
CA LYS A 280 3.66 -25.35 19.79
C LYS A 280 4.57 -24.44 18.95
N TRP A 281 5.88 -24.62 19.15
CA TRP A 281 6.88 -24.03 18.28
C TRP A 281 6.94 -24.82 16.96
N ILE A 282 6.84 -24.12 15.86
CA ILE A 282 6.84 -24.70 14.52
C ILE A 282 7.78 -23.95 13.58
N GLU A 283 8.19 -24.62 12.52
CA GLU A 283 8.70 -24.01 11.31
C GLU A 283 7.59 -23.99 10.26
N LEU A 284 7.34 -22.83 9.69
CA LEU A 284 6.47 -22.65 8.52
C LEU A 284 7.34 -22.33 7.31
N VAL A 285 7.14 -23.05 6.19
CA VAL A 285 7.75 -22.75 4.90
C VAL A 285 6.64 -22.53 3.88
N VAL A 286 6.66 -21.38 3.23
CA VAL A 286 5.77 -21.03 2.11
C VAL A 286 6.60 -21.03 0.83
N ALA A 287 6.26 -21.89 -0.12
CA ALA A 287 6.89 -22.01 -1.43
C ALA A 287 5.86 -21.93 -2.55
N VAL A 288 6.30 -21.79 -3.81
CA VAL A 288 5.39 -21.67 -4.96
C VAL A 288 4.51 -22.92 -5.11
N GLU A 289 5.08 -24.10 -4.91
CA GLU A 289 4.40 -25.39 -5.11
C GLU A 289 3.57 -25.84 -3.90
N GLY A 290 3.63 -25.12 -2.77
CA GLY A 290 2.91 -25.48 -1.56
C GLY A 290 3.56 -24.96 -0.28
N TRP A 291 3.05 -25.43 0.83
CA TRP A 291 3.52 -25.07 2.15
C TRP A 291 3.85 -26.31 2.99
N THR A 292 4.71 -26.14 3.97
CA THR A 292 5.00 -27.19 4.97
C THR A 292 5.05 -26.60 6.36
N VAL A 293 4.66 -27.42 7.33
CA VAL A 293 4.75 -27.10 8.75
C VAL A 293 5.34 -28.31 9.49
N ARG A 294 6.27 -28.04 10.43
CA ARG A 294 6.79 -29.08 11.33
C ARG A 294 6.97 -28.54 12.75
N GLU A 295 6.74 -29.37 13.74
CA GLU A 295 7.07 -29.04 15.13
C GLU A 295 8.59 -28.93 15.30
N VAL A 296 9.02 -27.89 16.01
CA VAL A 296 10.42 -27.64 16.39
C VAL A 296 10.51 -27.46 17.90
N THR A 297 11.72 -27.53 18.43
CA THR A 297 11.97 -27.19 19.84
C THR A 297 12.04 -25.66 19.99
N GLN A 298 11.73 -25.15 21.18
CA GLN A 298 11.92 -23.73 21.48
C GLN A 298 13.36 -23.29 21.22
N GLN A 299 14.34 -24.11 21.53
CA GLN A 299 15.77 -23.81 21.30
C GLN A 299 16.08 -23.64 19.81
N GLU A 300 15.53 -24.49 18.94
CA GLU A 300 15.66 -24.32 17.46
C GLU A 300 15.06 -22.99 17.00
N ALA A 301 13.89 -22.62 17.54
CA ALA A 301 13.24 -21.35 17.20
C ALA A 301 14.02 -20.14 17.74
N ASP A 302 14.63 -20.26 18.92
CA ASP A 302 15.49 -19.21 19.51
C ASP A 302 16.78 -19.03 18.69
N ASP A 303 17.43 -20.12 18.31
CA ASP A 303 18.65 -20.10 17.49
C ASP A 303 18.37 -19.52 16.10
N TRP A 304 17.22 -19.88 15.51
CA TRP A 304 16.78 -19.30 14.24
C TRP A 304 16.52 -17.80 14.35
N TRP A 305 15.84 -17.37 15.40
CA TRP A 305 15.56 -15.95 15.64
C TRP A 305 16.87 -15.14 15.77
N GLU A 306 17.81 -15.61 16.59
CA GLU A 306 19.10 -14.92 16.76
C GLU A 306 19.89 -14.81 15.43
N ALA A 307 19.72 -15.78 14.53
CA ALA A 307 20.37 -15.78 13.23
C ALA A 307 19.65 -14.90 12.17
N SER A 308 18.35 -14.67 12.34
CA SER A 308 17.46 -14.05 11.32
C SER A 308 16.95 -12.67 11.74
N ARG A 309 17.09 -12.28 13.01
CA ARG A 309 16.61 -10.97 13.47
C ARG A 309 17.29 -9.84 12.71
N PRO A 310 16.56 -8.73 12.44
CA PRO A 310 17.14 -7.57 11.79
C PRO A 310 18.30 -7.00 12.60
N GLU A 311 19.24 -6.34 11.91
CA GLU A 311 20.28 -5.56 12.57
C GLU A 311 19.63 -4.47 13.45
N PRO A 312 20.12 -4.25 14.69
CA PRO A 312 19.56 -3.25 15.57
C PRO A 312 19.63 -1.84 14.96
N ILE A 313 18.52 -1.12 15.05
CA ILE A 313 18.43 0.26 14.60
C ILE A 313 18.84 1.18 15.75
N ASP A 314 19.91 1.93 15.55
CA ASP A 314 20.39 2.92 16.52
C ASP A 314 19.56 4.21 16.41
N VAL A 315 18.71 4.44 17.38
CA VAL A 315 18.03 5.73 17.58
C VAL A 315 18.85 6.52 18.60
N GLY A 316 19.47 7.60 18.18
CA GLY A 316 20.22 8.46 19.06
C GLY A 316 19.39 8.95 20.26
N PRO A 317 20.02 9.50 21.30
CA PRO A 317 19.31 10.00 22.48
C PRO A 317 18.37 11.17 22.12
N MET A 318 17.31 11.33 22.92
CA MET A 318 16.44 12.50 22.87
C MET A 318 17.27 13.78 23.05
N ASP A 319 17.00 14.81 22.26
CA ASP A 319 17.51 16.17 22.53
C ASP A 319 16.55 16.88 23.49
N LEU A 320 16.98 17.04 24.72
CA LEU A 320 16.24 17.70 25.80
C LEU A 320 16.58 19.19 25.94
N SER A 321 17.32 19.79 25.01
CA SER A 321 17.73 21.19 25.08
C SER A 321 16.62 22.17 24.77
N ILE A 322 15.58 21.74 24.05
CA ILE A 322 14.45 22.58 23.67
C ILE A 322 13.37 22.46 24.75
N THR A 323 13.23 23.49 25.57
CA THR A 323 12.39 23.50 26.78
C THR A 323 11.16 24.39 26.66
N GLU A 324 10.84 24.91 25.47
CA GLU A 324 9.71 25.79 25.20
C GLU A 324 8.82 25.22 24.10
N LEU A 325 7.52 25.58 24.12
CA LEU A 325 6.60 25.28 23.03
C LEU A 325 7.06 26.02 21.78
N THR A 326 7.22 25.32 20.67
CA THR A 326 7.87 25.85 19.45
C THR A 326 6.87 25.93 18.31
N ASP A 327 6.76 27.10 17.66
CA ASP A 327 5.95 27.23 16.45
C ASP A 327 6.55 26.42 15.32
N ILE A 328 5.70 25.90 14.44
CA ILE A 328 6.15 24.91 13.45
C ILE A 328 7.16 25.49 12.46
N GLU A 329 7.04 26.78 12.16
CA GLU A 329 7.93 27.51 11.27
C GLU A 329 9.33 27.72 11.87
N ASP A 330 9.49 27.58 13.18
CA ASP A 330 10.75 27.79 13.91
C ASP A 330 11.53 26.47 14.14
N ILE A 331 11.02 25.31 13.69
CA ILE A 331 11.66 24.00 13.91
C ILE A 331 12.84 23.79 12.95
N LEU A 332 12.65 24.07 11.64
CA LEU A 332 13.70 23.92 10.65
C LEU A 332 14.31 25.30 10.29
N ASP A 333 15.62 25.37 10.14
CA ASP A 333 16.34 26.56 9.66
C ASP A 333 16.97 26.25 8.29
N LEU A 334 16.19 26.40 7.22
CA LEU A 334 16.64 26.17 5.86
C LEU A 334 17.45 27.35 5.27
N ASP A 335 17.52 28.47 5.96
CA ASP A 335 18.43 29.57 5.61
C ASP A 335 19.89 29.26 5.98
N ALA A 336 20.09 28.46 7.04
CA ALA A 336 21.40 28.08 7.56
C ALA A 336 21.85 26.66 7.19
N MET A 337 20.92 25.74 6.90
CA MET A 337 21.19 24.30 6.73
C MET A 337 20.56 23.74 5.44
N THR A 338 21.09 22.61 4.96
CA THR A 338 20.37 21.79 3.97
C THR A 338 19.14 21.17 4.62
N LEU A 339 18.14 20.77 3.83
CA LEU A 339 16.95 20.10 4.34
C LEU A 339 17.31 18.82 5.11
N GLU A 340 18.26 18.05 4.62
CA GLU A 340 18.74 16.81 5.27
C GLU A 340 19.35 17.10 6.64
N ASP A 341 20.27 18.08 6.73
CA ASP A 341 20.90 18.47 7.99
C ASP A 341 19.88 19.04 8.99
N ALA A 342 18.95 19.88 8.52
CA ALA A 342 17.91 20.49 9.35
C ALA A 342 16.95 19.43 9.93
N LEU A 343 16.49 18.48 9.11
CA LEU A 343 15.67 17.33 9.58
C LEU A 343 16.43 16.49 10.59
N SER A 344 17.68 16.14 10.28
CA SER A 344 18.53 15.34 11.19
C SER A 344 18.75 16.03 12.55
N ALA A 345 18.87 17.35 12.56
CA ALA A 345 19.01 18.13 13.79
C ALA A 345 17.69 18.24 14.58
N ALA A 346 16.54 18.34 13.89
CA ALA A 346 15.25 18.56 14.52
C ALA A 346 14.60 17.28 15.09
N ILE A 347 14.74 16.14 14.41
CA ILE A 347 14.08 14.87 14.77
C ILE A 347 14.34 14.44 16.24
N PRO A 348 15.55 14.56 16.82
CA PRO A 348 15.77 14.18 18.22
C PRO A 348 14.96 14.99 19.24
N ALA A 349 14.57 16.23 18.93
CA ALA A 349 13.79 17.11 19.81
C ALA A 349 12.28 17.11 19.48
N PHE A 350 11.93 17.00 18.20
CA PHE A 350 10.55 17.22 17.73
C PHE A 350 9.91 15.96 17.09
N GLY A 351 10.71 14.94 16.84
CA GLY A 351 10.25 13.73 16.16
C GLY A 351 10.04 13.89 14.66
N GLY A 352 9.81 12.77 13.98
CA GLY A 352 9.69 12.73 12.53
C GLY A 352 8.53 13.57 11.98
N LYS A 353 7.31 13.36 12.50
CA LYS A 353 6.11 14.04 11.98
C LYS A 353 6.17 15.56 12.10
N ALA A 354 6.57 16.10 13.27
CA ALA A 354 6.65 17.55 13.46
C ALA A 354 7.76 18.17 12.61
N SER A 355 8.91 17.49 12.48
CA SER A 355 10.01 17.96 11.66
C SER A 355 9.65 17.98 10.17
N HIS A 356 9.03 16.92 9.64
CA HIS A 356 8.57 16.91 8.25
C HIS A 356 7.44 17.93 8.02
N PHE A 357 6.52 18.09 8.98
CA PHE A 357 5.44 19.05 8.90
C PHE A 357 5.99 20.51 8.85
N SER A 358 7.05 20.79 9.60
CA SER A 358 7.76 22.07 9.48
C SER A 358 8.29 22.32 8.06
N GLY A 359 8.77 21.26 7.38
CA GLY A 359 9.18 21.36 5.98
C GLY A 359 8.05 21.81 5.03
N LEU A 360 6.80 21.48 5.33
CA LEU A 360 5.66 21.90 4.51
C LEU A 360 5.47 23.42 4.50
N SER A 361 5.82 24.12 5.57
CA SER A 361 5.72 25.58 5.64
C SER A 361 6.63 26.32 4.65
N TYR A 362 7.66 25.64 4.12
CA TYR A 362 8.56 26.16 3.10
C TYR A 362 8.07 25.95 1.66
N ILE A 363 6.91 25.29 1.48
CA ILE A 363 6.36 24.97 0.14
C ILE A 363 5.10 25.81 -0.08
N PRO A 364 5.16 26.90 -0.89
CA PRO A 364 4.02 27.80 -1.06
C PRO A 364 2.76 27.16 -1.64
N GLU A 365 2.93 26.09 -2.45
CA GLU A 365 1.84 25.34 -3.09
C GLU A 365 1.18 24.34 -2.14
N VAL A 366 1.69 24.17 -0.92
CA VAL A 366 1.20 23.19 0.07
C VAL A 366 0.58 23.93 1.26
N PRO A 367 -0.74 24.20 1.23
CA PRO A 367 -1.41 24.78 2.37
C PRO A 367 -1.42 23.78 3.54
N ASN A 368 -0.98 24.25 4.70
CA ASN A 368 -0.97 23.49 5.94
C ASN A 368 -1.63 24.31 7.07
N PRO A 369 -2.29 23.66 8.05
CA PRO A 369 -2.86 24.39 9.17
C PRO A 369 -1.76 24.97 10.05
N ALA A 370 -2.04 26.14 10.66
CA ALA A 370 -1.20 26.70 11.73
C ALA A 370 -1.02 25.65 12.84
N ALA A 371 0.21 25.48 13.30
CA ALA A 371 0.60 24.41 14.21
C ALA A 371 1.76 24.83 15.13
N PHE A 372 1.92 24.10 16.23
CA PHE A 372 3.10 24.16 17.08
C PHE A 372 3.48 22.78 17.59
N ALA A 373 4.69 22.63 18.10
CA ALA A 373 5.20 21.42 18.69
C ALA A 373 5.35 21.53 20.21
N VAL A 374 5.06 20.42 20.90
CA VAL A 374 5.45 20.19 22.30
C VAL A 374 6.68 19.26 22.26
N PRO A 375 7.91 19.80 22.46
CA PRO A 375 9.14 19.01 22.35
C PRO A 375 9.20 17.80 23.28
N VAL A 376 10.03 16.82 22.93
CA VAL A 376 10.24 15.58 23.73
C VAL A 376 10.70 15.85 25.15
N TYR A 377 11.27 17.04 25.42
CA TYR A 377 11.65 17.48 26.77
C TYR A 377 10.49 17.34 27.75
N PHE A 378 9.28 17.77 27.39
CA PHE A 378 8.11 17.73 28.29
C PHE A 378 7.65 16.29 28.58
N PHE A 379 7.74 15.40 27.60
CA PHE A 379 7.50 13.99 27.82
C PHE A 379 8.55 13.39 28.79
N SER A 380 9.83 13.65 28.57
CA SER A 380 10.91 13.15 29.44
C SER A 380 10.79 13.70 30.86
N GLN A 381 10.48 15.01 31.03
CA GLN A 381 10.22 15.62 32.31
C GLN A 381 9.05 14.96 33.04
N PHE A 382 7.94 14.74 32.33
CA PHE A 382 6.77 14.07 32.87
C PHE A 382 7.09 12.64 33.37
N MET A 383 7.82 11.87 32.59
CA MET A 383 8.23 10.52 32.96
C MET A 383 9.13 10.50 34.20
N GLU A 384 10.03 11.48 34.33
CA GLU A 384 10.91 11.64 35.48
C GLU A 384 10.14 12.05 36.74
N GLU A 385 9.32 13.12 36.65
CA GLU A 385 8.58 13.67 37.78
C GLU A 385 7.55 12.68 38.37
N ASN A 386 7.06 11.74 37.56
CA ASN A 386 6.12 10.69 38.00
C ASN A 386 6.85 9.35 38.33
N GLY A 387 8.18 9.27 38.28
CA GLY A 387 8.96 8.06 38.57
C GLY A 387 8.72 6.91 37.57
N LEU A 388 8.23 7.24 36.37
CA LEU A 388 7.85 6.23 35.36
C LEU A 388 9.06 5.63 34.65
N TRP A 389 10.17 6.35 34.60
CA TRP A 389 11.43 5.81 34.06
C TRP A 389 11.95 4.63 34.89
N ASP A 390 11.82 4.68 36.22
CA ASP A 390 12.20 3.56 37.09
C ASP A 390 11.32 2.33 36.83
N VAL A 391 10.03 2.54 36.51
CA VAL A 391 9.12 1.45 36.13
C VAL A 391 9.56 0.83 34.79
N VAL A 392 9.86 1.66 33.79
CA VAL A 392 10.36 1.18 32.48
C VAL A 392 11.65 0.39 32.65
N ASP A 393 12.62 0.89 33.40
CA ASP A 393 13.88 0.21 33.64
C ASP A 393 13.68 -1.13 34.37
N GLY A 394 12.72 -1.18 35.31
CA GLY A 394 12.34 -2.41 35.99
C GLY A 394 11.77 -3.46 35.07
N LEU A 395 10.88 -3.04 34.14
CA LEU A 395 10.30 -3.92 33.13
C LEU A 395 11.35 -4.43 32.14
N LEU A 396 12.25 -3.57 31.67
CA LEU A 396 13.31 -3.96 30.72
C LEU A 396 14.36 -4.89 31.37
N ALA A 397 14.46 -4.94 32.71
CA ALA A 397 15.32 -5.88 33.44
C ALA A 397 14.62 -7.22 33.73
N ASP A 398 13.33 -7.37 33.48
CA ASP A 398 12.58 -8.59 33.75
C ASP A 398 12.51 -9.48 32.49
N GLU A 399 13.23 -10.61 32.54
CA GLU A 399 13.24 -11.60 31.46
C GLU A 399 11.86 -12.18 31.17
N THR A 400 10.96 -12.28 32.16
CA THR A 400 9.61 -12.77 31.95
C THR A 400 8.79 -11.77 31.13
N PHE A 401 8.91 -10.48 31.46
CA PHE A 401 8.28 -9.42 30.70
C PHE A 401 8.78 -9.39 29.23
N LEU A 402 10.06 -9.58 29.00
CA LEU A 402 10.64 -9.52 27.64
C LEU A 402 10.27 -10.73 26.76
N ASN A 403 9.97 -11.89 27.37
CA ASN A 403 9.78 -13.16 26.63
C ASN A 403 8.36 -13.73 26.69
N ASP A 404 7.47 -13.20 27.54
CA ASP A 404 6.08 -13.65 27.65
C ASP A 404 5.14 -12.54 27.20
N THR A 405 4.53 -12.72 26.01
CA THR A 405 3.66 -11.73 25.38
C THR A 405 2.46 -11.36 26.26
N GLN A 406 1.91 -12.30 27.05
CA GLN A 406 0.79 -12.02 27.93
C GLN A 406 1.21 -11.13 29.12
N VAL A 407 2.33 -11.48 29.77
CA VAL A 407 2.90 -10.67 30.85
C VAL A 407 3.27 -9.27 30.33
N GLN A 408 3.85 -9.20 29.14
CA GLN A 408 4.22 -7.94 28.50
C GLN A 408 2.99 -7.04 28.33
N ARG A 409 1.89 -7.54 27.77
CA ARG A 409 0.64 -6.81 27.58
C ARG A 409 0.05 -6.30 28.89
N GLU A 410 0.00 -7.15 29.92
CA GLU A 410 -0.54 -6.79 31.23
C GLU A 410 0.29 -5.67 31.87
N GLN A 411 1.61 -5.75 31.82
CA GLN A 411 2.49 -4.75 32.40
C GLN A 411 2.49 -3.43 31.62
N LEU A 412 2.47 -3.50 30.28
CA LEU A 412 2.35 -2.31 29.42
C LEU A 412 1.01 -1.61 29.64
N ALA A 413 -0.08 -2.34 29.85
CA ALA A 413 -1.38 -1.76 30.18
C ALA A 413 -1.34 -0.98 31.51
N LEU A 414 -0.66 -1.51 32.54
CA LEU A 414 -0.46 -0.83 33.82
C LEU A 414 0.40 0.43 33.67
N LEU A 415 1.46 0.35 32.86
CA LEU A 415 2.33 1.50 32.58
C LEU A 415 1.54 2.61 31.84
N ARG A 416 0.77 2.26 30.81
CA ARG A 416 -0.10 3.21 30.10
C ARG A 416 -1.09 3.89 31.04
N ALA A 417 -1.78 3.12 31.89
CA ALA A 417 -2.70 3.67 32.88
C ALA A 417 -2.01 4.63 33.85
N SER A 418 -0.75 4.35 34.24
CA SER A 418 0.04 5.24 35.08
C SER A 418 0.41 6.55 34.37
N ILE A 419 0.71 6.50 33.07
CA ILE A 419 0.96 7.69 32.24
C ILE A 419 -0.34 8.51 32.09
N GLU A 420 -1.46 7.87 31.79
CA GLU A 420 -2.75 8.52 31.58
C GLU A 420 -3.29 9.23 32.85
N THR A 421 -2.88 8.78 34.03
CA THR A 421 -3.28 9.36 35.33
C THR A 421 -2.19 10.18 36.01
N GLY A 422 -0.99 10.26 35.41
CA GLY A 422 0.15 10.99 35.95
C GLY A 422 -0.11 12.51 36.03
N THR A 423 0.64 13.17 36.91
CA THR A 423 0.51 14.63 37.14
C THR A 423 1.41 15.38 36.14
N LEU A 424 0.85 16.31 35.37
CA LEU A 424 1.65 17.22 34.55
C LEU A 424 2.35 18.26 35.41
N ASN A 425 3.48 18.72 34.92
CA ASN A 425 4.16 19.89 35.48
C ASN A 425 3.26 21.14 35.33
N ALA A 426 3.06 21.89 36.39
CA ALA A 426 2.11 23.03 36.44
C ALA A 426 2.52 24.19 35.54
N ASP A 427 3.85 24.39 35.35
CA ASP A 427 4.34 25.45 34.47
C ASP A 427 4.11 25.06 33.00
N PHE A 428 4.31 23.80 32.64
CA PHE A 428 4.01 23.27 31.31
C PHE A 428 2.50 23.35 31.01
N GLU A 429 1.64 22.90 31.94
CA GLU A 429 0.18 22.98 31.79
C GLU A 429 -0.26 24.44 31.55
N THR A 430 0.28 25.37 32.36
CA THR A 430 0.00 26.80 32.21
C THR A 430 0.46 27.33 30.85
N ALA A 431 1.66 26.99 30.43
CA ALA A 431 2.21 27.43 29.13
C ALA A 431 1.38 26.91 27.96
N LEU A 432 1.00 25.62 27.99
CA LEU A 432 0.16 25.00 26.96
C LEU A 432 -1.21 25.66 26.86
N MET A 433 -1.89 25.83 28.00
CA MET A 433 -3.23 26.43 28.01
C MET A 433 -3.20 27.92 27.61
N ASN A 434 -2.15 28.65 27.96
CA ASN A 434 -1.98 30.04 27.52
C ASN A 434 -1.74 30.12 26.02
N LYS A 435 -0.90 29.25 25.44
CA LYS A 435 -0.65 29.20 23.99
C LYS A 435 -1.93 28.87 23.23
N LEU A 436 -2.70 27.89 23.68
CA LEU A 436 -4.01 27.55 23.08
C LEU A 436 -4.98 28.74 23.14
N ALA A 437 -5.09 29.40 24.29
CA ALA A 437 -6.00 30.55 24.46
C ALA A 437 -5.58 31.76 23.60
N SER A 438 -4.28 31.99 23.37
CA SER A 438 -3.77 33.10 22.58
C SER A 438 -3.84 32.84 21.09
N ASP A 439 -3.37 31.69 20.63
CA ASP A 439 -3.13 31.41 19.22
C ASP A 439 -4.30 30.65 18.56
N PHE A 440 -5.06 29.90 19.36
CA PHE A 440 -6.16 29.05 18.90
C PHE A 440 -7.42 29.22 19.78
N PRO A 441 -7.93 30.44 19.96
CA PRO A 441 -9.08 30.67 20.84
C PRO A 441 -10.30 29.86 20.40
N ASP A 442 -10.95 29.21 21.35
CA ASP A 442 -12.17 28.42 21.14
C ASP A 442 -12.08 27.32 20.07
N THR A 443 -10.86 26.84 19.83
CA THR A 443 -10.57 25.85 18.77
C THR A 443 -10.33 24.47 19.38
N ARG A 444 -11.02 23.46 18.86
CA ARG A 444 -10.72 22.05 19.13
C ARG A 444 -9.42 21.68 18.43
N MET A 445 -8.46 21.17 19.19
CA MET A 445 -7.13 20.85 18.71
C MET A 445 -6.94 19.35 18.49
N ARG A 446 -6.03 18.99 17.59
CA ARG A 446 -5.53 17.64 17.39
C ARG A 446 -4.10 17.54 17.88
N PHE A 447 -3.85 16.66 18.83
CA PHE A 447 -2.54 16.32 19.36
C PHE A 447 -2.07 15.05 18.64
N ARG A 448 -1.09 15.23 17.77
CA ARG A 448 -0.54 14.13 16.96
C ARG A 448 0.77 13.65 17.55
N SER A 449 0.94 12.33 17.58
CA SER A 449 2.20 11.69 17.96
C SER A 449 3.32 12.04 16.98
N SER A 450 4.50 12.34 17.50
CA SER A 450 5.72 12.58 16.73
C SER A 450 6.91 12.08 17.53
N THR A 451 7.37 10.85 17.28
CA THR A 451 8.52 10.29 18.00
C THR A 451 9.82 10.51 17.25
N ASN A 452 10.92 10.53 17.98
CA ASN A 452 12.28 10.60 17.41
C ASN A 452 12.70 9.28 16.72
N ALA A 453 11.86 8.24 16.79
CA ALA A 453 12.06 6.98 16.07
C ALA A 453 11.16 6.83 14.84
N GLU A 454 10.23 7.77 14.56
CA GLU A 454 9.42 7.71 13.34
C GLU A 454 10.20 8.22 12.13
N ASP A 455 9.95 7.59 10.98
CA ASP A 455 10.47 7.99 9.67
C ASP A 455 12.00 7.99 9.58
N ILE A 456 12.64 7.06 10.30
CA ILE A 456 14.09 6.81 10.23
C ILE A 456 14.40 5.63 9.31
N GLY A 457 15.63 5.56 8.79
CA GLY A 457 16.05 4.48 7.91
C GLY A 457 15.80 3.09 8.49
N GLY A 458 14.98 2.29 7.81
CA GLY A 458 14.62 0.93 8.23
C GLY A 458 13.47 0.81 9.24
N PHE A 459 12.94 1.92 9.77
CA PHE A 459 11.81 1.92 10.71
C PHE A 459 10.86 3.10 10.46
N THR A 460 9.67 2.82 10.00
CA THR A 460 8.70 3.88 9.69
C THR A 460 7.88 4.33 10.90
N GLY A 461 7.65 3.46 11.87
CA GLY A 461 6.79 3.76 13.02
C GLY A 461 5.32 4.05 12.65
N ALA A 462 4.93 3.73 11.42
CA ALA A 462 3.60 4.06 10.90
C ALA A 462 2.48 3.34 11.67
N GLY A 463 1.46 4.09 12.08
CA GLY A 463 0.28 3.52 12.76
C GLY A 463 0.53 3.01 14.19
N LEU A 464 1.75 3.13 14.72
CA LEU A 464 2.10 2.62 16.06
C LEU A 464 1.54 3.46 17.19
N TYR A 465 1.36 4.75 16.96
CA TYR A 465 1.05 5.71 18.01
C TYR A 465 -0.30 6.39 17.79
N THR A 466 -0.94 6.75 18.88
CA THR A 466 -2.26 7.34 18.89
C THR A 466 -2.19 8.86 18.76
N SER A 467 -3.15 9.45 18.03
CA SER A 467 -3.41 10.90 18.03
C SER A 467 -4.77 11.17 18.69
N LYS A 468 -4.88 12.22 19.47
CA LYS A 468 -6.12 12.56 20.23
C LYS A 468 -6.55 14.00 19.98
N SER A 469 -7.87 14.24 20.02
CA SER A 469 -8.41 15.59 20.04
C SER A 469 -8.59 16.05 21.47
N GLY A 470 -8.24 17.32 21.73
CA GLY A 470 -8.50 18.01 22.98
C GLY A 470 -9.21 19.34 22.71
N ASP A 471 -10.18 19.69 23.53
CA ASP A 471 -10.94 20.94 23.40
C ASP A 471 -10.94 21.66 24.73
N PRO A 472 -10.44 22.91 24.79
CA PRO A 472 -10.44 23.69 26.03
C PRO A 472 -11.85 23.93 26.63
N ASN A 473 -12.89 23.84 25.80
CA ASN A 473 -14.28 24.13 26.17
C ASN A 473 -15.15 22.88 26.33
N ASP A 474 -14.66 21.68 25.94
CA ASP A 474 -15.40 20.43 26.06
C ASP A 474 -14.86 19.56 27.22
N PRO A 475 -15.62 19.43 28.35
CA PRO A 475 -15.19 18.60 29.45
C PRO A 475 -15.11 17.11 29.15
N GLU A 476 -15.71 16.64 28.05
CA GLU A 476 -15.60 15.24 27.60
C GLU A 476 -14.30 14.98 26.81
N LYS A 477 -13.60 16.06 26.42
CA LYS A 477 -12.35 16.00 25.67
C LYS A 477 -11.28 16.93 26.24
N PRO A 478 -10.88 16.76 27.53
CA PRO A 478 -9.90 17.64 28.14
C PRO A 478 -8.56 17.61 27.40
N VAL A 479 -7.96 18.78 27.18
CA VAL A 479 -6.64 18.94 26.55
C VAL A 479 -5.58 18.09 27.24
N ILE A 480 -5.56 18.11 28.57
CA ILE A 480 -4.56 17.41 29.37
C ILE A 480 -4.66 15.89 29.22
N ASP A 481 -5.87 15.36 29.10
CA ASP A 481 -6.09 13.94 28.87
C ASP A 481 -5.63 13.54 27.46
N ALA A 482 -5.85 14.40 26.47
CA ALA A 482 -5.34 14.16 25.12
C ALA A 482 -3.81 14.07 25.10
N VAL A 483 -3.12 14.97 25.78
CA VAL A 483 -1.65 14.96 25.94
C VAL A 483 -1.18 13.63 26.54
N ARG A 484 -1.75 13.26 27.71
CA ARG A 484 -1.36 12.03 28.42
C ARG A 484 -1.64 10.75 27.62
N GLN A 485 -2.79 10.70 26.92
CA GLN A 485 -3.14 9.54 26.08
C GLN A 485 -2.19 9.39 24.88
N VAL A 486 -1.76 10.49 24.26
CA VAL A 486 -0.76 10.40 23.18
C VAL A 486 0.59 9.96 23.74
N TRP A 487 1.02 10.50 24.89
CA TRP A 487 2.26 10.05 25.55
C TRP A 487 2.21 8.56 25.97
N ALA A 488 1.06 8.09 26.48
CA ALA A 488 0.88 6.69 26.84
C ALA A 488 1.03 5.74 25.64
N SER A 489 0.73 6.19 24.44
CA SER A 489 0.82 5.38 23.24
C SER A 489 2.26 4.96 22.88
N VAL A 490 3.29 5.60 23.44
CA VAL A 490 4.69 5.13 23.34
C VAL A 490 4.82 3.69 23.81
N TYR A 491 4.03 3.32 24.81
CA TYR A 491 4.01 1.99 25.42
C TYR A 491 2.77 1.18 25.02
N SER A 492 2.22 1.42 23.83
CA SER A 492 1.26 0.48 23.21
C SER A 492 1.95 -0.87 22.97
N ASP A 493 1.19 -1.96 23.03
CA ASP A 493 1.72 -3.31 22.86
C ASP A 493 2.44 -3.44 21.52
N ARG A 494 1.83 -2.92 20.45
CA ARG A 494 2.39 -2.90 19.11
C ARG A 494 3.69 -2.07 19.01
N ALA A 495 3.69 -0.84 19.52
CA ALA A 495 4.86 0.03 19.45
C ALA A 495 6.05 -0.55 20.25
N PHE A 496 5.76 -1.18 21.40
CA PHE A 496 6.79 -1.84 22.20
C PHE A 496 7.36 -3.06 21.45
N ALA A 497 6.50 -3.94 20.93
CA ALA A 497 6.90 -5.14 20.22
C ALA A 497 7.72 -4.83 18.95
N GLU A 498 7.33 -3.81 18.18
CA GLU A 498 8.08 -3.40 16.99
C GLU A 498 9.47 -2.85 17.33
N ARG A 499 9.60 -2.02 18.37
CA ARG A 499 10.90 -1.56 18.83
C ARG A 499 11.78 -2.72 19.34
N GLN A 500 11.17 -3.69 20.05
CA GLN A 500 11.88 -4.89 20.50
C GLN A 500 12.38 -5.73 19.30
N TYR A 501 11.55 -5.89 18.28
CA TYR A 501 11.90 -6.60 17.04
C TYR A 501 13.10 -5.97 16.34
N TYR A 502 13.12 -4.65 16.20
CA TYR A 502 14.22 -3.91 15.55
C TYR A 502 15.38 -3.57 16.51
N GLY A 503 15.38 -4.09 17.72
CA GLY A 503 16.45 -3.83 18.70
C GLY A 503 16.62 -2.36 19.07
N ILE A 504 15.57 -1.55 18.96
CA ILE A 504 15.59 -0.12 19.29
C ILE A 504 15.60 0.06 20.82
N GLU A 505 16.54 0.86 21.32
CA GLU A 505 16.65 1.18 22.74
C GLU A 505 15.44 1.98 23.24
N HIS A 506 14.60 1.37 24.07
CA HIS A 506 13.33 1.96 24.53
C HIS A 506 13.52 3.26 25.33
N ARG A 507 14.65 3.43 26.02
CA ARG A 507 14.98 4.63 26.80
C ARG A 507 15.28 5.85 25.95
N ASN A 508 15.68 5.64 24.69
CA ASN A 508 15.98 6.73 23.75
C ASN A 508 14.73 7.30 23.09
N ILE A 509 13.55 6.69 23.29
CA ILE A 509 12.33 7.09 22.59
C ILE A 509 11.58 8.15 23.38
N GLY A 510 11.38 9.30 22.75
CA GLY A 510 10.57 10.41 23.25
C GLY A 510 9.36 10.69 22.38
N MET A 511 8.33 11.25 22.99
CA MET A 511 7.09 11.65 22.30
C MET A 511 6.95 13.18 22.32
N CYS A 512 7.24 13.81 21.20
CA CYS A 512 6.80 15.16 20.88
C CYS A 512 5.32 15.13 20.44
N LEU A 513 4.62 16.24 20.60
CA LEU A 513 3.27 16.41 20.05
C LEU A 513 3.28 17.49 18.98
N LEU A 514 2.84 17.12 17.78
CA LEU A 514 2.46 18.07 16.74
C LEU A 514 1.02 18.50 17.01
N VAL A 515 0.78 19.79 17.24
CA VAL A 515 -0.54 20.32 17.65
C VAL A 515 -1.06 21.29 16.59
N HIS A 516 -2.21 20.99 16.01
CA HIS A 516 -2.91 21.83 15.05
C HIS A 516 -4.44 21.74 15.28
N ARG A 517 -5.23 22.60 14.62
CA ARG A 517 -6.69 22.52 14.72
C ARG A 517 -7.22 21.14 14.28
N SER A 518 -8.28 20.66 14.91
CA SER A 518 -9.07 19.52 14.41
C SER A 518 -9.88 19.93 13.18
N PHE A 519 -10.29 18.94 12.39
CA PHE A 519 -11.17 19.07 11.24
C PHE A 519 -12.41 18.20 11.50
N PRO A 520 -13.38 18.67 12.32
CA PRO A 520 -14.51 17.83 12.73
C PRO A 520 -15.58 17.65 11.65
N ASP A 521 -15.63 18.52 10.66
CA ASP A 521 -16.65 18.54 9.62
C ASP A 521 -16.01 18.74 8.24
N GLU A 522 -14.87 18.05 7.99
CA GLU A 522 -14.20 18.12 6.70
C GLU A 522 -15.05 17.63 5.54
N ASP A 523 -14.90 18.25 4.37
CA ASP A 523 -15.61 17.86 3.16
C ASP A 523 -15.09 16.51 2.61
N ALA A 524 -13.77 16.31 2.67
CA ALA A 524 -13.12 15.06 2.29
C ALA A 524 -11.81 14.85 3.05
N ASN A 525 -11.44 13.58 3.23
CA ASN A 525 -10.12 13.20 3.74
C ASN A 525 -9.48 12.14 2.86
N GLY A 526 -8.14 12.14 2.77
CA GLY A 526 -7.45 11.20 1.90
C GLY A 526 -5.99 10.97 2.28
N VAL A 527 -5.45 9.95 1.63
CA VAL A 527 -4.03 9.66 1.59
C VAL A 527 -3.56 9.65 0.14
N ALA A 528 -2.32 10.05 -0.09
CA ALA A 528 -1.73 10.01 -1.42
C ALA A 528 -0.28 9.56 -1.34
N ILE A 529 0.15 8.79 -2.34
CA ILE A 529 1.55 8.46 -2.54
C ILE A 529 2.05 9.24 -3.77
N THR A 530 3.14 9.99 -3.62
CA THR A 530 3.67 10.82 -4.70
C THR A 530 4.42 10.02 -5.77
N ASN A 531 4.04 8.77 -5.95
CA ASN A 531 4.50 7.89 -7.01
C ASN A 531 3.42 6.86 -7.35
N ASN A 532 3.61 6.17 -8.48
CA ASN A 532 2.71 5.11 -8.91
C ASN A 532 3.09 3.80 -8.19
N ILE A 533 2.29 3.41 -7.21
CA ILE A 533 2.50 2.20 -6.42
C ILE A 533 2.27 0.89 -7.20
N PHE A 534 1.69 0.97 -8.41
CA PHE A 534 1.46 -0.17 -9.29
C PHE A 534 2.55 -0.32 -10.36
N ASP A 535 3.48 0.64 -10.44
CA ASP A 535 4.58 0.63 -11.41
C ASP A 535 5.94 0.75 -10.70
N THR A 536 6.50 -0.39 -10.35
CA THR A 536 7.85 -0.48 -9.74
C THR A 536 8.99 -0.14 -10.70
N SER A 537 8.71 -0.15 -12.02
CA SER A 537 9.69 0.20 -13.04
C SER A 537 9.94 1.71 -13.17
N GLY A 538 9.05 2.54 -12.61
CA GLY A 538 9.08 4.00 -12.75
C GLY A 538 8.78 4.51 -14.15
N LEU A 539 8.27 3.66 -15.05
CA LEU A 539 8.00 4.00 -16.45
C LEU A 539 6.67 4.74 -16.65
N ALA A 540 5.76 4.62 -15.67
CA ALA A 540 4.45 5.27 -15.67
C ALA A 540 4.26 6.13 -14.41
N PRO A 541 5.01 7.26 -14.25
CA PRO A 541 4.92 8.09 -13.06
C PRO A 541 3.52 8.69 -12.92
N ALA A 542 2.91 8.49 -11.76
CA ALA A 542 1.61 9.04 -11.38
C ALA A 542 1.54 9.18 -9.87
N PHE A 543 0.63 10.00 -9.36
CA PHE A 543 0.29 10.01 -7.94
C PHE A 543 -0.84 9.02 -7.69
N TYR A 544 -0.67 8.14 -6.71
CA TYR A 544 -1.78 7.33 -6.21
C TYR A 544 -2.54 8.12 -5.14
N VAL A 545 -3.85 8.17 -5.26
CA VAL A 545 -4.73 8.87 -4.31
C VAL A 545 -5.83 7.92 -3.87
N ASN A 546 -6.12 7.94 -2.57
CA ASN A 546 -7.26 7.28 -1.96
C ASN A 546 -7.99 8.30 -1.09
N VAL A 547 -9.28 8.57 -1.38
CA VAL A 547 -10.04 9.66 -0.76
C VAL A 547 -11.47 9.25 -0.48
N GLN A 548 -12.03 9.79 0.62
CA GLN A 548 -13.40 9.56 1.07
C GLN A 548 -14.09 10.87 1.45
N GLU A 549 -15.40 10.91 1.30
CA GLU A 549 -16.25 12.01 1.78
C GLU A 549 -16.27 12.04 3.31
N GLY A 550 -16.15 13.23 3.90
CA GLY A 550 -16.27 13.47 5.34
C GLY A 550 -15.14 12.88 6.17
N GLU A 551 -15.46 12.45 7.40
CA GLU A 551 -14.49 11.97 8.40
C GLU A 551 -14.15 10.48 8.31
N ASP A 552 -14.82 9.70 7.45
CA ASP A 552 -14.62 8.24 7.40
C ASP A 552 -13.21 7.89 6.94
N SER A 553 -12.61 6.90 7.58
CA SER A 553 -11.20 6.57 7.34
C SER A 553 -10.99 5.95 5.95
N VAL A 554 -10.05 6.48 5.18
CA VAL A 554 -9.65 5.89 3.89
C VAL A 554 -8.73 4.68 4.03
N VAL A 555 -8.01 4.57 5.15
CA VAL A 555 -7.09 3.44 5.43
C VAL A 555 -7.85 2.26 6.02
N LEU A 556 -8.84 2.55 6.86
CA LEU A 556 -9.72 1.58 7.53
C LEU A 556 -11.17 2.05 7.36
N PRO A 557 -11.74 1.96 6.15
CA PRO A 557 -13.11 2.38 5.94
C PRO A 557 -14.09 1.55 6.77
N SER A 558 -15.19 2.16 7.16
CA SER A 558 -16.28 1.47 7.84
C SER A 558 -16.79 0.29 7.00
N ALA A 559 -17.24 -0.78 7.65
CA ALA A 559 -17.66 -2.00 6.96
C ALA A 559 -18.72 -1.71 5.87
N GLY A 560 -18.42 -2.10 4.65
CA GLY A 560 -19.28 -1.89 3.48
C GLY A 560 -19.12 -0.54 2.79
N PHE A 561 -18.19 0.32 3.25
CA PHE A 561 -17.85 1.58 2.58
C PHE A 561 -16.68 1.35 1.61
N THR A 562 -16.78 1.96 0.44
CA THR A 562 -15.71 2.01 -0.56
C THR A 562 -15.26 3.46 -0.74
N THR A 563 -14.04 3.66 -1.22
CA THR A 563 -13.39 4.96 -1.37
C THR A 563 -13.13 5.26 -2.84
N ASP A 564 -13.01 6.53 -3.21
CA ASP A 564 -12.42 6.86 -4.50
C ASP A 564 -10.92 6.58 -4.47
N GLN A 565 -10.47 5.70 -5.36
CA GLN A 565 -9.07 5.38 -5.57
C GLN A 565 -8.70 5.69 -7.01
N PHE A 566 -7.61 6.44 -7.21
CA PHE A 566 -7.22 6.79 -8.57
C PHE A 566 -5.71 7.05 -8.71
N LEU A 567 -5.25 6.95 -9.96
CA LEU A 567 -3.94 7.41 -10.40
C LEU A 567 -4.10 8.76 -11.10
N HIS A 568 -3.35 9.76 -10.65
CA HIS A 568 -3.29 11.08 -11.26
C HIS A 568 -1.96 11.27 -11.98
N TYR A 569 -2.00 11.23 -13.30
CA TYR A 569 -0.83 11.42 -14.16
C TYR A 569 -0.54 12.92 -14.34
N TYR A 570 -0.31 13.62 -13.24
CA TYR A 570 -0.21 15.07 -13.14
C TYR A 570 0.79 15.68 -14.13
N GLN A 571 1.94 15.03 -14.33
CA GLN A 571 3.01 15.53 -15.21
C GLN A 571 2.77 15.21 -16.71
N GLN A 572 1.72 14.45 -17.05
CA GLN A 572 1.40 14.12 -18.44
C GLN A 572 0.50 15.19 -19.08
N PRO A 573 0.55 15.35 -20.44
CA PRO A 573 -0.33 16.27 -21.13
C PRO A 573 -1.80 15.98 -20.84
N GLY A 574 -2.52 17.01 -20.36
CA GLY A 574 -3.94 16.90 -19.98
C GLY A 574 -4.17 16.32 -18.57
N SER A 575 -3.09 16.01 -17.83
CA SER A 575 -3.15 15.52 -16.44
C SER A 575 -4.24 14.46 -16.22
N PRO A 576 -4.23 13.32 -16.94
CA PRO A 576 -5.31 12.35 -16.89
C PRO A 576 -5.45 11.73 -15.49
N ILE A 577 -6.70 11.47 -15.11
CA ILE A 577 -7.07 10.82 -13.85
C ILE A 577 -7.69 9.47 -14.19
N VAL A 578 -7.21 8.41 -13.55
CA VAL A 578 -7.67 7.04 -13.76
C VAL A 578 -8.20 6.48 -12.46
N TYR A 579 -9.52 6.37 -12.36
CA TYR A 579 -10.17 5.77 -11.20
C TYR A 579 -10.00 4.25 -11.21
N LEU A 580 -9.55 3.71 -10.08
CA LEU A 580 -9.40 2.28 -9.81
C LEU A 580 -10.57 1.76 -8.97
N GLY A 581 -11.24 2.62 -8.24
CA GLY A 581 -12.42 2.36 -7.45
C GLY A 581 -13.21 3.63 -7.20
N HIS A 582 -14.50 3.48 -6.90
CA HIS A 582 -15.39 4.60 -6.58
C HIS A 582 -15.95 4.49 -5.16
N SER A 583 -16.13 5.65 -4.54
CA SER A 583 -16.83 5.74 -3.26
C SER A 583 -18.31 5.43 -3.44
N ASN A 584 -18.86 4.63 -2.53
CA ASN A 584 -20.30 4.41 -2.44
C ASN A 584 -21.00 5.42 -1.49
N GLN A 585 -20.27 6.43 -1.01
CA GLN A 585 -20.83 7.51 -0.17
C GLN A 585 -21.27 8.70 -1.00
N VAL A 586 -20.81 8.83 -2.25
CA VAL A 586 -21.27 9.85 -3.21
C VAL A 586 -22.27 9.24 -4.20
N PRO A 587 -23.14 10.05 -4.85
CA PRO A 587 -24.07 9.55 -5.86
C PRO A 587 -23.37 8.85 -7.02
N ALA A 588 -24.00 7.82 -7.58
CA ALA A 588 -23.44 7.09 -8.72
C ALA A 588 -23.14 8.02 -9.92
N GLY A 589 -21.88 8.00 -10.34
CA GLY A 589 -21.38 8.86 -11.42
C GLY A 589 -20.72 10.15 -10.94
N ASP A 590 -20.81 10.47 -9.64
CA ASP A 590 -20.07 11.58 -9.03
C ASP A 590 -18.77 11.04 -8.39
N THR A 591 -17.84 11.94 -8.11
CA THR A 591 -16.57 11.65 -7.43
C THR A 591 -16.46 12.46 -6.15
N VAL A 592 -15.70 11.95 -5.18
CA VAL A 592 -15.48 12.64 -3.89
C VAL A 592 -14.81 13.99 -4.10
N LEU A 593 -13.79 14.07 -4.97
CA LEU A 593 -13.15 15.33 -5.34
C LEU A 593 -13.62 15.79 -6.72
N THR A 594 -13.80 17.10 -6.85
CA THR A 594 -14.00 17.74 -8.16
C THR A 594 -12.70 17.73 -8.98
N PRO A 595 -12.76 17.86 -10.31
CA PRO A 595 -11.56 17.96 -11.14
C PRO A 595 -10.62 19.09 -10.74
N ASP A 596 -11.14 20.23 -10.28
CA ASP A 596 -10.33 21.37 -9.84
C ASP A 596 -9.59 21.04 -8.52
N GLU A 597 -10.25 20.37 -7.58
CA GLU A 597 -9.62 19.90 -6.34
C GLU A 597 -8.54 18.82 -6.59
N VAL A 598 -8.76 17.92 -7.56
CA VAL A 598 -7.72 16.96 -7.96
C VAL A 598 -6.51 17.67 -8.57
N GLN A 599 -6.70 18.74 -9.34
CA GLN A 599 -5.58 19.53 -9.88
C GLN A 599 -4.86 20.31 -8.77
N GLU A 600 -5.58 20.89 -7.81
CA GLU A 600 -5.00 21.57 -6.65
C GLU A 600 -4.16 20.58 -5.81
N LEU A 601 -4.71 19.40 -5.51
CA LEU A 601 -3.98 18.33 -4.82
C LEU A 601 -2.75 17.91 -5.62
N GLY A 602 -2.87 17.71 -6.93
CA GLY A 602 -1.78 17.33 -7.81
C GLY A 602 -0.63 18.34 -7.79
N ALA A 603 -0.93 19.64 -7.79
CA ALA A 603 0.08 20.70 -7.69
C ALA A 603 0.82 20.66 -6.34
N GLY A 604 0.08 20.47 -5.24
CA GLY A 604 0.67 20.32 -3.91
C GLY A 604 1.56 19.06 -3.79
N LEU A 605 1.10 17.93 -4.32
CA LEU A 605 1.86 16.67 -4.33
C LEU A 605 3.14 16.78 -5.16
N ASP A 606 3.11 17.42 -6.34
CA ASP A 606 4.29 17.63 -7.18
C ASP A 606 5.32 18.52 -6.49
N ALA A 607 4.89 19.65 -5.90
CA ALA A 607 5.76 20.56 -5.16
C ALA A 607 6.42 19.86 -3.97
N LEU A 608 5.64 19.10 -3.19
CA LEU A 608 6.10 18.33 -2.04
C LEU A 608 7.08 17.23 -2.45
N HIS A 609 6.76 16.46 -3.50
CA HIS A 609 7.65 15.43 -4.04
C HIS A 609 9.02 16.02 -4.42
N ASN A 610 9.05 17.15 -5.12
CA ASN A 610 10.29 17.79 -5.53
C ASN A 610 11.05 18.39 -4.35
N PHE A 611 10.36 18.90 -3.33
CA PHE A 611 10.98 19.47 -2.13
C PHE A 611 11.75 18.43 -1.31
N PHE A 612 11.16 17.25 -1.08
CA PHE A 612 11.80 16.18 -0.29
C PHE A 612 12.74 15.28 -1.10
N ARG A 613 12.71 15.35 -2.44
CA ARG A 613 13.57 14.54 -3.31
C ARG A 613 15.08 14.61 -2.98
N PRO A 614 15.68 15.77 -2.62
CA PRO A 614 17.09 15.84 -2.26
C PRO A 614 17.48 14.98 -1.05
N VAL A 615 16.54 14.68 -0.16
CA VAL A 615 16.76 13.87 1.04
C VAL A 615 16.50 12.38 0.76
N TYR A 616 15.35 12.06 0.14
CA TYR A 616 14.85 10.70 0.03
C TYR A 616 14.93 10.09 -1.38
N GLY A 617 15.15 10.91 -2.40
CA GLY A 617 15.19 10.50 -3.82
C GLY A 617 16.58 10.53 -4.44
N THR A 618 17.65 10.35 -3.66
CA THR A 618 19.05 10.48 -4.11
C THR A 618 19.60 9.24 -4.83
N GLY A 619 18.92 8.10 -4.73
CA GLY A 619 19.29 6.82 -5.36
C GLY A 619 18.53 6.50 -6.65
N PRO A 620 18.86 5.38 -7.32
CA PRO A 620 18.09 4.86 -8.44
C PRO A 620 16.79 4.15 -7.98
N GLU A 621 16.57 4.07 -6.69
CA GLU A 621 15.46 3.36 -6.07
C GLU A 621 14.15 4.15 -6.21
N PHE A 622 13.04 3.43 -6.05
CA PHE A 622 11.71 4.01 -5.99
C PHE A 622 11.65 5.08 -4.90
N TYR A 623 11.23 6.29 -5.28
CA TYR A 623 11.04 7.39 -4.35
C TYR A 623 9.59 7.86 -4.39
N GLY A 624 8.97 7.96 -3.24
CA GLY A 624 7.65 8.55 -3.03
C GLY A 624 7.50 9.10 -1.62
N MET A 625 6.56 10.02 -1.46
CA MET A 625 6.13 10.52 -0.15
C MET A 625 4.71 10.02 0.12
N ASP A 626 4.47 9.54 1.34
CA ASP A 626 3.15 9.23 1.89
C ASP A 626 2.57 10.51 2.52
N VAL A 627 1.42 10.94 2.04
CA VAL A 627 0.82 12.25 2.33
C VAL A 627 -0.59 12.07 2.84
N GLU A 628 -0.91 12.67 4.01
CA GLU A 628 -2.28 12.80 4.47
C GLU A 628 -2.82 14.20 4.17
N PHE A 629 -3.98 14.27 3.54
CA PHE A 629 -4.62 15.54 3.18
C PHE A 629 -6.10 15.59 3.58
N LYS A 630 -6.63 16.80 3.59
CA LYS A 630 -8.06 17.06 3.75
C LYS A 630 -8.50 18.20 2.86
N PHE A 631 -9.76 18.16 2.46
CA PHE A 631 -10.49 19.32 1.96
C PHE A 631 -11.49 19.77 3.03
N ASP A 632 -11.53 21.04 3.30
CA ASP A 632 -12.37 21.60 4.38
C ASP A 632 -12.89 22.99 4.00
N SER A 633 -14.20 23.16 4.03
CA SER A 633 -14.90 24.42 3.77
C SER A 633 -15.42 25.13 5.02
N SER A 634 -15.24 24.54 6.22
CA SER A 634 -15.85 25.01 7.47
C SER A 634 -15.49 26.45 7.82
N ASP A 635 -14.27 26.90 7.56
CA ASP A 635 -13.78 28.25 7.90
C ASP A 635 -14.19 29.32 6.88
N THR A 636 -14.21 28.98 5.59
CA THR A 636 -14.31 29.95 4.49
C THR A 636 -15.60 29.80 3.67
N GLY A 637 -16.30 28.67 3.82
CA GLY A 637 -17.41 28.28 2.93
C GLY A 637 -16.95 27.85 1.53
N THR A 638 -15.64 27.73 1.33
CA THR A 638 -15.02 27.23 0.10
C THR A 638 -14.10 26.07 0.46
N SER A 639 -14.27 24.95 -0.20
CA SER A 639 -13.42 23.77 -0.04
C SER A 639 -11.96 24.16 -0.28
N THR A 640 -11.09 23.87 0.66
CA THR A 640 -9.67 24.25 0.67
C THR A 640 -8.83 23.06 1.06
N LEU A 641 -7.79 22.80 0.30
CA LEU A 641 -6.81 21.74 0.57
C LEU A 641 -6.00 22.05 1.85
N PHE A 642 -5.77 21.04 2.67
CA PHE A 642 -4.81 21.05 3.77
C PHE A 642 -3.99 19.76 3.77
N ILE A 643 -2.67 19.89 3.65
CA ILE A 643 -1.73 18.78 3.87
C ILE A 643 -1.42 18.71 5.36
N LYS A 644 -1.70 17.56 5.97
CA LYS A 644 -1.53 17.35 7.42
C LYS A 644 -0.30 16.54 7.78
N GLN A 645 0.24 15.80 6.86
CA GLN A 645 1.43 14.97 7.04
C GLN A 645 2.08 14.69 5.70
N ALA A 646 3.40 14.64 5.71
CA ALA A 646 4.19 14.05 4.66
C ALA A 646 5.35 13.28 5.30
N ARG A 647 5.64 12.09 4.78
CA ARG A 647 6.77 11.26 5.21
C ARG A 647 7.28 10.43 4.03
N PRO A 648 8.52 9.94 4.06
CA PRO A 648 8.99 9.02 3.03
C PRO A 648 8.09 7.77 3.00
N TYR A 649 7.71 7.37 1.79
CA TYR A 649 6.96 6.13 1.58
C TYR A 649 7.91 4.93 1.65
N ALA A 650 7.66 4.03 2.58
CA ALA A 650 8.51 2.86 2.83
C ALA A 650 8.28 1.69 1.84
N GLY A 651 7.53 1.91 0.76
CA GLY A 651 7.21 0.89 -0.23
C GLY A 651 8.44 0.45 -1.04
N TRP A 652 8.46 -0.86 -1.40
CA TRP A 652 9.38 -1.52 -2.32
C TRP A 652 10.88 -1.34 -2.00
N SER A 653 11.35 -1.99 -0.94
CA SER A 653 12.78 -2.30 -0.84
C SER A 653 13.07 -3.47 -1.77
N ASP A 654 14.08 -3.31 -2.65
CA ASP A 654 14.57 -4.37 -3.51
C ASP A 654 14.94 -5.60 -2.67
N PRO A 655 14.35 -6.80 -2.91
CA PRO A 655 14.70 -8.01 -2.20
C PRO A 655 16.17 -8.43 -2.37
N GLU A 656 16.86 -7.95 -3.43
CA GLU A 656 18.28 -8.26 -3.69
C GLU A 656 19.26 -7.31 -2.96
N ALA A 657 18.75 -6.25 -2.32
CA ALA A 657 19.58 -5.30 -1.57
C ALA A 657 19.76 -5.68 -0.08
N ARG A 658 19.30 -6.86 0.35
CA ARG A 658 19.46 -7.37 1.73
C ARG A 658 20.48 -8.49 1.83
#